data_ffd5a357eaad7bd02d54a51e6af181b7
#
_entry.id   ffd5a357eaad7bd02d54a51e6af181b7
#
_cell.length_a   1.000
_cell.length_b   1.000
_cell.length_c   1.000
_cell.angle_alpha   90.00
_cell.angle_beta   90.00
_cell.angle_gamma   90.00
#
_symmetry.space_group_name_H-M   'P 1'
#
loop_
_entity.id
_entity.type
_entity.pdbx_description
1 polymer ?
#
loop_
_entity_poly.entity_id
_entity_poly.type
_entity_poly.pdbx_seq_one_letter_code
_entity_poly.pdbx_strand_id
1 'polypeptide(L)'
;MVTIARPYSRYWKNTLTPLKGKIKQYDYIGFDVETFGNENEFYSGGLYWYEDDKEMWEYYTDKEQLIKAMLSRRFKNKTFVATNLGFDLTSLFFDTPQWNDIQLTSRGSDILLASYPLGDGNGKIKIIDTFNFVGFSVEKLGKIIGSNKLEKPSFWEKTETGYNAIKPRNYQEEVELEVYNKQDCKISCDFMYFLQKGINEAGGNLKITIASTSLDVWRRSHLKQNITKENFRIPKIKDFIFEGYYGGRTEVFKRGYHENLNYYDINSLYPSVMRKQYPDPNSIMRVPVAMQKYINEYEGVTKCEVISPDGIKIPFLPKKIDGKLKFPAGNFIGTWNNCELRKAISLGYKVRPIKQIIYTETFNPFSSYVNTFYNKRLEYKSQGSNMELVMKLLLNSLYGKFAQKEKQKMTIDNIDYLSVEKQKELLFSPEENMNIKNNHIINIIKSEFDGLFSLPILSSYTTSYARILMYDYIARDDAVYTDTDSVVIKGELPTGNALGEMKLEYKVNKGVYVKPKFYMMNFNVKDKETNQITTIDDVKIKGVNHADTKNFIDIINGNSVKKIKFSKLRESIRRGLKPNTKIKVTKLLGIDDDKRVWSHNFVDLVNNKTHEDSTPCVVLEEGCVMNTKSYIKEFGVEK
;
A
#
# COMPACT_ATOMS: atom_id res chain seq x y z
N MET A 1 29.37 19.45 -2.27
CA MET A 1 29.38 19.18 -3.75
C MET A 1 27.99 18.68 -4.14
N VAL A 2 27.40 19.23 -5.20
CA VAL A 2 26.05 18.77 -5.65
C VAL A 2 26.28 17.65 -6.65
N THR A 3 25.96 16.43 -6.27
CA THR A 3 26.04 15.26 -7.16
C THR A 3 24.67 14.98 -7.76
N ILE A 4 24.52 15.14 -9.06
CA ILE A 4 23.32 14.71 -9.79
C ILE A 4 23.51 13.23 -10.13
N ALA A 5 22.83 12.35 -9.42
CA ALA A 5 22.76 10.95 -9.81
C ALA A 5 22.08 10.87 -11.18
N ARG A 6 22.86 10.62 -12.24
CA ARG A 6 22.27 10.33 -13.56
C ARG A 6 21.47 9.04 -13.45
N PRO A 7 20.26 8.99 -13.99
CA PRO A 7 19.53 7.73 -14.08
C PRO A 7 20.44 6.73 -14.80
N TYR A 8 20.54 5.52 -14.24
CA TYR A 8 21.43 4.46 -14.74
C TYR A 8 21.20 4.24 -16.24
N SER A 9 22.02 4.86 -17.09
CA SER A 9 21.92 4.77 -18.56
C SER A 9 22.11 3.34 -19.10
N ARG A 10 22.62 2.41 -18.29
CA ARG A 10 22.88 1.02 -18.65
C ARG A 10 21.66 0.09 -18.60
N TYR A 11 20.51 0.49 -18.05
CA TYR A 11 19.35 -0.41 -17.78
C TYR A 11 18.07 -0.04 -18.51
N TRP A 12 18.08 0.91 -19.42
CA TRP A 12 16.93 1.23 -20.25
C TRP A 12 16.74 0.17 -21.35
N LYS A 13 16.29 -1.01 -20.93
CA LYS A 13 15.78 -1.97 -21.89
C LYS A 13 14.41 -1.48 -22.36
N ASN A 14 14.29 -1.17 -23.64
CA ASN A 14 13.03 -0.79 -24.29
C ASN A 14 12.03 -1.94 -24.33
N THR A 15 12.43 -3.12 -23.91
CA THR A 15 11.67 -4.36 -24.00
C THR A 15 11.71 -5.10 -22.68
N LEU A 16 10.55 -5.48 -22.18
CA LEU A 16 10.40 -6.41 -21.08
C LEU A 16 10.48 -7.83 -21.62
N THR A 17 11.45 -8.60 -21.14
CA THR A 17 11.75 -9.96 -21.65
C THR A 17 11.52 -11.01 -20.57
N PRO A 18 11.20 -12.27 -20.95
CA PRO A 18 11.29 -13.40 -20.04
C PRO A 18 12.66 -13.45 -19.34
N LEU A 19 12.67 -13.88 -18.09
CA LEU A 19 13.91 -14.08 -17.34
C LEU A 19 14.40 -15.51 -17.47
N LYS A 20 15.71 -15.65 -17.66
CA LYS A 20 16.43 -16.93 -17.66
C LYS A 20 17.41 -16.95 -16.49
N GLY A 21 17.90 -18.13 -16.13
CA GLY A 21 18.92 -18.31 -15.11
C GLY A 21 18.41 -19.06 -13.87
N LYS A 22 19.35 -19.49 -13.04
CA LYS A 22 19.06 -20.28 -11.84
C LYS A 22 18.32 -19.49 -10.77
N ILE A 23 17.49 -20.17 -10.00
CA ILE A 23 16.90 -19.66 -8.77
C ILE A 23 18.02 -19.57 -7.73
N LYS A 24 18.06 -18.46 -7.00
CA LYS A 24 19.08 -18.16 -6.00
C LYS A 24 18.55 -18.43 -4.61
N GLN A 25 19.41 -18.99 -3.78
CA GLN A 25 19.25 -19.01 -2.34
C GLN A 25 19.98 -17.83 -1.74
N TYR A 26 19.40 -17.23 -0.72
CA TYR A 26 19.99 -16.14 0.04
C TYR A 26 20.01 -16.53 1.51
N ASP A 27 21.08 -16.14 2.21
CA ASP A 27 21.22 -16.34 3.64
C ASP A 27 20.73 -15.10 4.37
N TYR A 28 19.94 -15.33 5.41
CA TYR A 28 19.36 -14.28 6.23
C TYR A 28 19.92 -14.32 7.64
N ILE A 29 20.03 -13.13 8.24
CA ILE A 29 20.42 -12.93 9.63
C ILE A 29 19.31 -12.10 10.25
N GLY A 30 18.55 -12.66 11.17
CA GLY A 30 17.60 -11.91 11.97
C GLY A 30 18.34 -11.03 12.97
N PHE A 31 17.93 -9.77 13.08
CA PHE A 31 18.40 -8.91 14.14
C PHE A 31 17.28 -8.07 14.73
N ASP A 32 17.41 -7.74 15.99
CA ASP A 32 16.47 -6.94 16.75
C ASP A 32 17.21 -6.21 17.84
N VAL A 33 16.77 -5.01 18.22
CA VAL A 33 17.36 -4.22 19.29
C VAL A 33 16.36 -3.91 20.38
N GLU A 34 16.80 -4.00 21.62
CA GLU A 34 16.03 -3.62 22.79
C GLU A 34 16.41 -2.22 23.24
N THR A 35 15.41 -1.42 23.56
CA THR A 35 15.58 -0.03 23.95
C THR A 35 14.74 0.30 25.18
N PHE A 36 15.13 1.32 25.91
CA PHE A 36 14.43 1.78 27.11
C PHE A 36 14.25 3.30 27.13
N GLY A 37 13.41 3.76 28.05
CA GLY A 37 13.18 5.18 28.25
C GLY A 37 12.33 5.85 27.16
N ASN A 38 12.16 7.16 27.28
CA ASN A 38 11.32 7.95 26.34
C ASN A 38 12.00 8.21 25.00
N GLU A 39 13.32 8.23 24.97
CA GLU A 39 14.13 8.45 23.77
C GLU A 39 14.54 7.14 23.10
N ASN A 40 14.07 5.99 23.61
CA ASN A 40 14.42 4.66 23.13
C ASN A 40 15.95 4.47 22.99
N GLU A 41 16.65 4.68 24.09
CA GLU A 41 18.09 4.47 24.15
C GLU A 41 18.41 2.98 23.96
N PHE A 42 19.44 2.70 23.18
CA PHE A 42 19.92 1.34 22.97
C PHE A 42 20.33 0.69 24.30
N TYR A 43 19.90 -0.52 24.53
CA TYR A 43 20.33 -1.33 25.64
C TYR A 43 21.08 -2.57 25.16
N SER A 44 20.46 -3.38 24.31
CA SER A 44 21.03 -4.61 23.79
C SER A 44 20.53 -4.91 22.40
N GLY A 45 21.10 -5.91 21.76
CA GLY A 45 20.62 -6.43 20.51
C GLY A 45 21.31 -7.74 20.14
N GLY A 46 20.63 -8.51 19.28
CA GLY A 46 21.07 -9.83 18.93
C GLY A 46 21.13 -10.10 17.44
N LEU A 47 21.89 -11.11 17.08
CA LEU A 47 22.03 -11.63 15.73
C LEU A 47 21.75 -13.13 15.73
N TYR A 48 20.77 -13.56 14.91
CA TYR A 48 20.39 -14.95 14.77
C TYR A 48 20.49 -15.39 13.31
N TRP A 49 21.18 -16.52 13.06
CA TRP A 49 21.31 -17.07 11.70
C TRP A 49 21.54 -18.60 11.72
N TYR A 50 21.57 -19.19 10.55
CA TYR A 50 21.96 -20.58 10.36
C TYR A 50 23.33 -20.66 9.68
N GLU A 51 24.17 -21.60 10.14
CA GLU A 51 25.45 -21.97 9.52
C GLU A 51 25.54 -23.51 9.51
N ASP A 52 25.63 -24.10 8.33
CA ASP A 52 25.58 -25.55 8.15
C ASP A 52 24.39 -26.23 8.88
N ASP A 53 23.20 -25.65 8.72
CA ASP A 53 21.93 -26.05 9.36
C ASP A 53 21.93 -25.96 10.91
N LYS A 54 22.95 -25.35 11.52
CA LYS A 54 23.00 -25.09 12.96
C LYS A 54 22.57 -23.68 13.29
N GLU A 55 21.79 -23.55 14.35
CA GLU A 55 21.43 -22.24 14.90
C GLU A 55 22.65 -21.55 15.49
N MET A 56 22.89 -20.32 15.07
CA MET A 56 23.91 -19.43 15.58
C MET A 56 23.25 -18.24 16.25
N TRP A 57 23.81 -17.83 17.39
CA TRP A 57 23.29 -16.72 18.17
C TRP A 57 24.43 -15.90 18.76
N GLU A 58 24.30 -14.58 18.66
CA GLU A 58 25.18 -13.63 19.34
C GLU A 58 24.32 -12.51 19.94
N TYR A 59 24.64 -12.15 21.20
CA TYR A 59 23.95 -11.12 21.96
C TYR A 59 24.94 -10.06 22.42
N TYR A 60 24.57 -8.80 22.36
CA TYR A 60 25.43 -7.67 22.63
C TYR A 60 24.71 -6.64 23.49
N THR A 61 25.32 -6.23 24.60
CA THR A 61 24.90 -5.09 25.41
C THR A 61 25.71 -3.83 25.09
N ASP A 62 26.74 -3.96 24.27
CA ASP A 62 27.55 -2.86 23.74
C ASP A 62 27.19 -2.56 22.29
N LYS A 63 26.76 -1.32 22.04
CA LYS A 63 26.31 -0.83 20.74
C LYS A 63 27.38 -0.92 19.67
N GLU A 64 28.63 -0.54 20.00
CA GLU A 64 29.72 -0.53 19.04
C GLU A 64 30.17 -1.93 18.66
N GLN A 65 30.14 -2.86 19.61
CA GLN A 65 30.43 -4.27 19.34
C GLN A 65 29.39 -4.89 18.42
N LEU A 66 28.10 -4.63 18.62
CA LEU A 66 27.05 -5.10 17.73
C LEU A 66 27.24 -4.53 16.31
N ILE A 67 27.49 -3.23 16.17
CA ILE A 67 27.76 -2.59 14.87
C ILE A 67 28.98 -3.24 14.20
N LYS A 68 30.08 -3.42 14.93
CA LYS A 68 31.29 -4.07 14.41
C LYS A 68 31.02 -5.49 13.94
N ALA A 69 30.23 -6.25 14.70
CA ALA A 69 29.83 -7.61 14.33
C ALA A 69 29.00 -7.60 13.03
N MET A 70 27.95 -6.76 12.95
CA MET A 70 27.08 -6.67 11.78
C MET A 70 27.85 -6.25 10.51
N LEU A 71 28.79 -5.32 10.63
CA LEU A 71 29.55 -4.80 9.49
C LEU A 71 30.81 -5.62 9.16
N SER A 72 30.99 -6.77 9.82
CA SER A 72 32.14 -7.65 9.59
C SER A 72 32.06 -8.37 8.22
N ARG A 73 33.21 -8.71 7.65
CA ARG A 73 33.33 -9.42 6.37
C ARG A 73 32.74 -10.83 6.39
N ARG A 74 32.58 -11.45 7.56
CA ARG A 74 31.95 -12.79 7.72
C ARG A 74 30.52 -12.83 7.20
N PHE A 75 29.82 -11.70 7.22
CA PHE A 75 28.46 -11.57 6.76
C PHE A 75 28.35 -10.99 5.33
N LYS A 76 29.45 -10.90 4.60
CA LYS A 76 29.45 -10.52 3.19
C LYS A 76 28.49 -11.41 2.40
N ASN A 77 27.61 -10.79 1.61
CA ASN A 77 26.56 -11.43 0.80
C ASN A 77 25.37 -12.02 1.57
N LYS A 78 25.40 -12.06 2.90
CA LYS A 78 24.22 -12.33 3.72
C LYS A 78 23.34 -11.09 3.81
N THR A 79 22.07 -11.27 4.16
CA THR A 79 21.10 -10.16 4.27
C THR A 79 20.54 -10.12 5.67
N PHE A 80 20.78 -9.03 6.39
CA PHE A 80 20.15 -8.78 7.68
C PHE A 80 18.68 -8.46 7.50
N VAL A 81 17.85 -8.92 8.42
CA VAL A 81 16.42 -8.70 8.42
C VAL A 81 15.92 -8.33 9.82
N ALA A 82 15.11 -7.28 9.88
CA ALA A 82 14.36 -6.88 11.07
C ALA A 82 12.88 -6.73 10.74
N THR A 83 12.04 -6.72 11.75
CA THR A 83 10.62 -6.39 11.60
C THR A 83 10.37 -4.97 12.12
N ASN A 84 9.97 -4.05 11.24
CA ASN A 84 9.92 -2.60 11.46
C ASN A 84 11.34 -1.98 11.52
N LEU A 85 12.15 -2.33 10.53
CA LEU A 85 13.56 -1.95 10.39
C LEU A 85 13.87 -0.48 10.73
N GLY A 86 12.95 0.44 10.43
CA GLY A 86 13.17 1.85 10.71
C GLY A 86 13.47 2.14 12.18
N PHE A 87 12.89 1.36 13.10
CA PHE A 87 13.13 1.47 14.53
C PHE A 87 14.52 0.97 14.89
N ASP A 88 14.85 -0.27 14.55
CA ASP A 88 16.10 -0.93 14.92
C ASP A 88 17.31 -0.23 14.28
N LEU A 89 17.20 0.08 12.98
CA LEU A 89 18.28 0.73 12.25
C LEU A 89 18.65 2.10 12.83
N THR A 90 17.65 2.91 13.19
CA THR A 90 17.93 4.25 13.72
C THR A 90 18.35 4.21 15.19
N SER A 91 17.83 3.29 15.99
CA SER A 91 18.28 3.10 17.38
C SER A 91 19.75 2.64 17.44
N LEU A 92 20.16 1.83 16.46
CA LEU A 92 21.52 1.31 16.41
C LEU A 92 22.52 2.27 15.75
N PHE A 93 22.19 2.90 14.63
CA PHE A 93 23.19 3.60 13.79
C PHE A 93 23.10 5.11 13.81
N PHE A 94 21.97 5.74 14.19
CA PHE A 94 21.73 7.16 13.92
C PHE A 94 22.83 8.11 14.43
N ASP A 95 23.33 7.92 15.64
CA ASP A 95 24.35 8.78 16.26
C ASP A 95 25.77 8.21 16.10
N THR A 96 26.03 7.40 15.08
CA THR A 96 27.33 6.75 14.87
C THR A 96 27.99 7.23 13.58
N PRO A 97 29.34 7.20 13.46
CA PRO A 97 30.05 7.53 12.23
C PRO A 97 29.58 6.70 11.03
N GLN A 98 29.24 5.42 11.23
CA GLN A 98 28.79 4.49 10.19
C GLN A 98 27.48 4.91 9.53
N TRP A 99 26.64 5.72 10.22
CA TRP A 99 25.40 6.23 9.65
C TRP A 99 25.62 7.00 8.35
N ASN A 100 26.73 7.74 8.23
CA ASN A 100 27.05 8.52 7.03
C ASN A 100 27.28 7.65 5.80
N ASP A 101 27.80 6.44 5.98
CA ASP A 101 28.11 5.51 4.90
C ASP A 101 26.93 4.62 4.51
N ILE A 102 25.90 4.52 5.35
CA ILE A 102 24.69 3.75 5.06
C ILE A 102 23.90 4.41 3.93
N GLN A 103 23.67 3.66 2.86
CA GLN A 103 22.82 4.07 1.74
C GLN A 103 21.40 3.57 1.97
N LEU A 104 20.43 4.50 2.04
CA LEU A 104 19.03 4.19 2.26
C LEU A 104 18.23 4.22 0.95
N THR A 105 17.43 3.18 0.74
CA THR A 105 16.33 3.16 -0.23
C THR A 105 15.02 3.17 0.54
N SER A 106 14.19 4.19 0.34
CA SER A 106 12.95 4.36 1.10
C SER A 106 11.75 4.60 0.20
N ARG A 107 10.57 4.36 0.75
CA ARG A 107 9.27 4.71 0.18
C ARG A 107 8.50 5.52 1.23
N GLY A 108 8.36 6.82 0.99
CA GLY A 108 7.87 7.72 2.04
C GLY A 108 8.82 7.70 3.24
N SER A 109 8.29 7.40 4.40
CA SER A 109 9.05 7.27 5.65
C SER A 109 9.55 5.84 5.94
N ASP A 110 9.20 4.87 5.09
CA ASP A 110 9.54 3.46 5.33
C ASP A 110 10.86 3.12 4.64
N ILE A 111 11.78 2.48 5.36
CA ILE A 111 13.08 2.06 4.85
C ILE A 111 12.91 0.68 4.19
N LEU A 112 13.07 0.61 2.88
CA LEU A 112 12.98 -0.66 2.14
C LEU A 112 14.30 -1.44 2.19
N LEU A 113 15.43 -0.72 2.12
CA LEU A 113 16.77 -1.29 2.11
C LEU A 113 17.73 -0.28 2.70
N ALA A 114 18.52 -0.70 3.67
CA ALA A 114 19.76 -0.06 4.05
C ALA A 114 20.94 -0.89 3.53
N SER A 115 21.99 -0.25 3.05
CA SER A 115 23.19 -0.94 2.61
C SER A 115 24.44 -0.19 3.03
N TYR A 116 25.43 -0.92 3.55
CA TYR A 116 26.72 -0.40 3.98
C TYR A 116 27.82 -0.97 3.08
N PRO A 117 28.67 -0.15 2.45
CA PRO A 117 29.78 -0.62 1.63
C PRO A 117 30.89 -1.18 2.52
N LEU A 118 31.46 -2.33 2.14
CA LEU A 118 32.55 -2.97 2.91
C LEU A 118 33.96 -2.44 2.56
N GLY A 119 34.05 -1.37 1.77
CA GLY A 119 35.34 -0.90 1.22
C GLY A 119 35.90 -1.82 0.13
N ASP A 120 37.02 -1.42 -0.51
CA ASP A 120 37.82 -2.22 -1.47
C ASP A 120 37.05 -2.83 -2.66
N GLY A 121 35.88 -2.33 -3.01
CA GLY A 121 35.03 -2.92 -4.05
C GLY A 121 34.44 -4.31 -3.69
N ASN A 122 34.64 -4.77 -2.46
CA ASN A 122 34.37 -6.15 -2.00
C ASN A 122 32.94 -6.48 -1.63
N GLY A 123 31.98 -5.64 -1.98
CA GLY A 123 30.58 -5.91 -1.70
C GLY A 123 29.98 -5.00 -0.63
N LYS A 124 28.78 -5.35 -0.18
CA LYS A 124 28.02 -4.56 0.79
C LYS A 124 27.21 -5.44 1.72
N ILE A 125 27.02 -4.99 2.93
CA ILE A 125 26.02 -5.49 3.86
C ILE A 125 24.67 -4.93 3.43
N LYS A 126 23.63 -5.77 3.43
CA LYS A 126 22.25 -5.40 3.13
C LYS A 126 21.39 -5.63 4.36
N ILE A 127 20.48 -4.71 4.61
CA ILE A 127 19.54 -4.79 5.72
C ILE A 127 18.15 -4.48 5.16
N ILE A 128 17.18 -5.36 5.36
CA ILE A 128 15.82 -5.25 4.81
C ILE A 128 14.78 -5.39 5.91
N ASP A 129 13.57 -4.92 5.61
CA ASP A 129 12.41 -5.00 6.50
C ASP A 129 11.47 -6.13 6.06
N THR A 130 10.95 -6.92 7.01
CA THR A 130 9.86 -7.86 6.73
C THR A 130 8.61 -7.15 6.24
N PHE A 131 8.39 -5.87 6.62
CA PHE A 131 7.28 -5.03 6.13
C PHE A 131 7.32 -4.79 4.61
N ASN A 132 8.43 -5.03 3.95
CA ASN A 132 8.51 -5.01 2.49
C ASN A 132 7.67 -6.11 1.83
N PHE A 133 7.29 -7.12 2.58
CA PHE A 133 6.53 -8.29 2.13
C PHE A 133 5.14 -8.32 2.75
N VAL A 134 5.05 -8.14 4.06
CA VAL A 134 3.80 -8.15 4.83
C VAL A 134 3.85 -7.09 5.94
N GLY A 135 2.74 -6.42 6.20
CA GLY A 135 2.63 -5.45 7.30
C GLY A 135 2.22 -6.12 8.61
N PHE A 136 2.93 -7.16 9.04
CA PHE A 136 2.60 -7.96 10.21
C PHE A 136 3.59 -7.73 11.36
N SER A 137 3.10 -7.78 12.59
CA SER A 137 3.95 -7.78 13.79
C SER A 137 4.75 -9.08 13.90
N VAL A 138 5.83 -9.06 14.68
CA VAL A 138 6.63 -10.26 15.01
C VAL A 138 5.75 -11.40 15.55
N GLU A 139 4.79 -11.09 16.42
CA GLU A 139 3.83 -12.08 16.94
C GLU A 139 3.06 -12.79 15.81
N LYS A 140 2.54 -12.02 14.83
CA LYS A 140 1.80 -12.59 13.70
C LYS A 140 2.71 -13.36 12.75
N LEU A 141 3.95 -12.92 12.54
CA LEU A 141 4.95 -13.67 11.78
C LEU A 141 5.24 -15.01 12.45
N GLY A 142 5.46 -15.00 13.78
CA GLY A 142 5.70 -16.21 14.56
C GLY A 142 4.56 -17.22 14.42
N LYS A 143 3.31 -16.80 14.54
CA LYS A 143 2.14 -17.67 14.33
C LYS A 143 2.12 -18.30 12.93
N ILE A 144 2.53 -17.56 11.89
CA ILE A 144 2.58 -18.06 10.51
C ILE A 144 3.63 -19.18 10.34
N ILE A 145 4.78 -19.05 10.98
CA ILE A 145 5.88 -20.01 10.84
C ILE A 145 5.88 -21.11 11.91
N GLY A 146 4.90 -21.07 12.84
CA GLY A 146 4.84 -22.03 13.95
C GLY A 146 5.88 -21.79 15.05
N SER A 147 6.44 -20.59 15.14
CA SER A 147 7.43 -20.16 16.15
C SER A 147 6.87 -18.96 16.92
N ASN A 148 6.11 -19.22 17.97
CA ASN A 148 5.39 -18.16 18.69
C ASN A 148 6.35 -17.16 19.34
N LYS A 149 5.98 -15.88 19.30
CA LYS A 149 6.61 -14.82 20.05
C LYS A 149 6.43 -15.08 21.55
N LEU A 150 7.47 -14.83 22.34
CA LEU A 150 7.39 -14.90 23.80
C LEU A 150 6.57 -13.74 24.36
N GLU A 151 6.08 -13.93 25.57
CA GLU A 151 5.50 -12.83 26.34
C GLU A 151 6.55 -11.78 26.66
N LYS A 152 6.09 -10.56 26.94
CA LYS A 152 7.00 -9.48 27.33
C LYS A 152 7.76 -9.84 28.59
N PRO A 153 9.04 -9.42 28.73
CA PRO A 153 9.80 -9.67 29.95
C PRO A 153 9.02 -9.32 31.21
N SER A 154 9.08 -10.19 32.20
CA SER A 154 8.26 -10.12 33.42
C SER A 154 8.50 -8.85 34.24
N PHE A 155 9.67 -8.26 34.11
CA PHE A 155 10.08 -7.04 34.80
C PHE A 155 9.68 -5.74 34.09
N TRP A 156 9.10 -5.82 32.88
CA TRP A 156 8.58 -4.63 32.19
C TRP A 156 7.25 -4.17 32.78
N GLU A 157 7.10 -2.88 32.92
CA GLU A 157 5.90 -2.29 33.51
C GLU A 157 4.73 -2.28 32.51
N LYS A 158 3.62 -2.90 32.91
CA LYS A 158 2.37 -2.84 32.13
C LYS A 158 1.72 -1.47 32.25
N THR A 159 1.32 -0.88 31.12
CA THR A 159 0.63 0.42 31.05
C THR A 159 -0.74 0.23 30.39
N GLU A 160 -1.60 1.24 30.46
CA GLU A 160 -2.91 1.22 29.78
C GLU A 160 -2.83 0.97 28.26
N THR A 161 -1.73 1.34 27.64
CA THR A 161 -1.54 1.28 26.16
C THR A 161 -0.46 0.30 25.72
N GLY A 162 0.05 -0.56 26.63
CA GLY A 162 1.09 -1.54 26.31
C GLY A 162 2.07 -1.76 27.45
N TYR A 163 3.37 -1.70 27.18
CA TYR A 163 4.42 -1.89 28.15
C TYR A 163 5.44 -0.74 28.10
N ASN A 164 5.98 -0.41 29.27
CA ASN A 164 7.14 0.45 29.41
C ASN A 164 8.36 -0.43 29.63
N ALA A 165 9.29 -0.46 28.67
CA ALA A 165 10.52 -1.20 28.79
C ALA A 165 11.44 -0.54 29.80
N ILE A 166 11.95 -1.31 30.74
CA ILE A 166 12.95 -0.90 31.74
C ILE A 166 14.18 -1.79 31.62
N LYS A 167 15.33 -1.29 32.08
CA LYS A 167 16.58 -2.06 32.09
C LYS A 167 16.49 -3.25 33.06
N PRO A 168 17.10 -4.39 32.72
CA PRO A 168 17.33 -5.47 33.68
C PRO A 168 18.09 -4.97 34.92
N ARG A 169 17.69 -5.44 36.07
CA ARG A 169 18.25 -5.06 37.37
C ARG A 169 19.19 -6.13 37.95
N ASN A 170 19.14 -7.33 37.39
CA ASN A 170 19.90 -8.48 37.82
C ASN A 170 20.12 -9.45 36.65
N TYR A 171 20.97 -10.47 36.89
CA TYR A 171 21.35 -11.47 35.90
C TYR A 171 20.15 -12.27 35.34
N GLN A 172 19.15 -12.57 36.16
CA GLN A 172 17.98 -13.35 35.72
C GLN A 172 17.12 -12.55 34.73
N GLU A 173 16.92 -11.27 35.01
CA GLU A 173 16.22 -10.35 34.10
C GLU A 173 17.00 -10.15 32.79
N GLU A 174 18.35 -10.12 32.85
CA GLU A 174 19.19 -10.05 31.64
C GLU A 174 19.02 -11.31 30.77
N VAL A 175 19.04 -12.49 31.36
CA VAL A 175 18.83 -13.77 30.65
C VAL A 175 17.41 -13.82 30.06
N GLU A 176 16.38 -13.33 30.76
CA GLU A 176 15.02 -13.27 30.25
C GLU A 176 14.94 -12.37 29.03
N LEU A 177 15.58 -11.19 29.06
CA LEU A 177 15.63 -10.26 27.95
C LEU A 177 16.40 -10.83 26.74
N GLU A 178 17.52 -11.49 26.98
CA GLU A 178 18.29 -12.16 25.93
C GLU A 178 17.47 -13.23 25.22
N VAL A 179 16.76 -14.08 25.95
CA VAL A 179 15.89 -15.12 25.40
C VAL A 179 14.75 -14.51 24.60
N TYR A 180 14.15 -13.44 25.10
CA TYR A 180 13.11 -12.70 24.39
C TYR A 180 13.62 -12.10 23.07
N ASN A 181 14.77 -11.41 23.08
CA ASN A 181 15.39 -10.82 21.89
C ASN A 181 15.80 -11.88 20.87
N LYS A 182 16.37 -13.02 21.35
CA LYS A 182 16.71 -14.17 20.49
C LYS A 182 15.49 -14.66 19.71
N GLN A 183 14.34 -14.78 20.38
CA GLN A 183 13.12 -15.26 19.75
C GLN A 183 12.61 -14.29 18.67
N ASP A 184 12.68 -12.98 18.90
CA ASP A 184 12.25 -11.97 17.92
C ASP A 184 13.18 -11.97 16.67
N CYS A 185 14.50 -12.09 16.88
CA CYS A 185 15.48 -12.28 15.82
C CYS A 185 15.21 -13.56 15.01
N LYS A 186 14.98 -14.69 15.71
CA LYS A 186 14.68 -15.99 15.09
C LYS A 186 13.44 -15.92 14.23
N ILE A 187 12.34 -15.36 14.73
CA ILE A 187 11.08 -15.22 13.98
C ILE A 187 11.30 -14.42 12.69
N SER A 188 12.02 -13.31 12.75
CA SER A 188 12.31 -12.48 11.57
C SER A 188 13.16 -13.24 10.54
N CYS A 189 14.16 -13.99 10.97
CA CYS A 189 15.01 -14.83 10.13
C CYS A 189 14.22 -15.97 9.47
N ASP A 190 13.52 -16.77 10.27
CA ASP A 190 12.77 -17.95 9.81
C ASP A 190 11.64 -17.57 8.86
N PHE A 191 10.99 -16.42 9.09
CA PHE A 191 9.98 -15.90 8.17
C PHE A 191 10.55 -15.62 6.77
N MET A 192 11.78 -15.12 6.69
CA MET A 192 12.41 -14.90 5.37
C MET A 192 12.75 -16.21 4.67
N TYR A 193 13.19 -17.23 5.39
CA TYR A 193 13.39 -18.57 4.83
C TYR A 193 12.05 -19.21 4.39
N PHE A 194 11.00 -19.05 5.19
CA PHE A 194 9.65 -19.46 4.81
C PHE A 194 9.19 -18.79 3.50
N LEU A 195 9.33 -17.47 3.38
CA LEU A 195 9.01 -16.75 2.14
C LEU A 195 9.88 -17.21 0.97
N GLN A 196 11.19 -17.34 1.19
CA GLN A 196 12.12 -17.77 0.14
C GLN A 196 11.76 -19.15 -0.39
N LYS A 197 11.45 -20.10 0.49
CA LYS A 197 11.01 -21.44 0.11
C LYS A 197 9.79 -21.38 -0.80
N GLY A 198 8.72 -20.70 -0.36
CA GLY A 198 7.48 -20.62 -1.16
C GLY A 198 7.66 -19.89 -2.49
N ILE A 199 8.53 -18.86 -2.56
CA ILE A 199 8.83 -18.13 -3.79
C ILE A 199 9.68 -18.96 -4.74
N ASN A 200 10.65 -19.72 -4.23
CA ASN A 200 11.46 -20.62 -5.06
C ASN A 200 10.61 -21.75 -5.66
N GLU A 201 9.70 -22.33 -4.89
CA GLU A 201 8.70 -23.31 -5.35
C GLU A 201 7.73 -22.69 -6.39
N ALA A 202 7.49 -21.38 -6.32
CA ALA A 202 6.74 -20.63 -7.33
C ALA A 202 7.57 -20.31 -8.58
N GLY A 203 8.84 -20.68 -8.64
CA GLY A 203 9.72 -20.50 -9.81
C GLY A 203 10.40 -19.14 -9.89
N GLY A 204 10.56 -18.40 -8.78
CA GLY A 204 11.19 -17.09 -8.77
C GLY A 204 12.23 -16.89 -7.68
N ASN A 205 12.82 -15.70 -7.68
CA ASN A 205 13.75 -15.26 -6.64
C ASN A 205 13.07 -14.24 -5.72
N LEU A 206 13.26 -14.40 -4.43
CA LEU A 206 12.85 -13.39 -3.47
C LEU A 206 13.63 -12.08 -3.74
N LYS A 207 12.92 -10.97 -3.92
CA LYS A 207 13.46 -9.63 -4.12
C LYS A 207 13.26 -8.79 -2.87
N ILE A 208 13.67 -7.53 -2.90
CA ILE A 208 13.55 -6.60 -1.76
C ILE A 208 12.09 -6.32 -1.38
N THR A 209 11.15 -6.44 -2.32
CA THR A 209 9.71 -6.23 -2.06
C THR A 209 8.88 -7.32 -2.72
N ILE A 210 7.73 -7.61 -2.15
CA ILE A 210 6.81 -8.62 -2.70
C ILE A 210 6.39 -8.29 -4.15
N ALA A 211 6.14 -7.03 -4.49
CA ALA A 211 5.78 -6.64 -5.86
C ALA A 211 6.91 -6.90 -6.87
N SER A 212 8.18 -6.69 -6.47
CA SER A 212 9.33 -7.03 -7.31
C SER A 212 9.53 -8.54 -7.43
N THR A 213 9.22 -9.28 -6.38
CA THR A 213 9.22 -10.75 -6.34
C THR A 213 8.15 -11.32 -7.28
N SER A 214 6.93 -10.81 -7.21
CA SER A 214 5.83 -11.22 -8.11
C SER A 214 6.18 -10.99 -9.58
N LEU A 215 6.83 -9.87 -9.88
CA LEU A 215 7.32 -9.59 -11.24
C LEU A 215 8.43 -10.57 -11.67
N ASP A 216 9.36 -10.94 -10.78
CA ASP A 216 10.42 -11.92 -11.06
C ASP A 216 9.82 -13.30 -11.38
N VAL A 217 8.88 -13.77 -10.55
CA VAL A 217 8.13 -15.02 -10.75
C VAL A 217 7.38 -15.00 -12.08
N TRP A 218 6.62 -13.95 -12.35
CA TRP A 218 5.85 -13.81 -13.59
C TRP A 218 6.76 -13.81 -14.82
N ARG A 219 7.86 -13.07 -14.80
CA ARG A 219 8.80 -13.02 -15.94
C ARG A 219 9.53 -14.34 -16.19
N ARG A 220 9.77 -15.16 -15.16
CA ARG A 220 10.46 -16.45 -15.29
C ARG A 220 9.54 -17.53 -15.82
N SER A 221 8.33 -17.59 -15.29
CA SER A 221 7.48 -18.78 -15.49
C SER A 221 6.27 -18.52 -16.39
N HIS A 222 5.82 -17.27 -16.53
CA HIS A 222 4.54 -16.94 -17.17
C HIS A 222 4.66 -15.97 -18.35
N LEU A 223 5.68 -15.13 -18.42
CA LEU A 223 5.90 -14.25 -19.57
C LEU A 223 6.47 -15.09 -20.73
N LYS A 224 5.68 -15.25 -21.81
CA LYS A 224 6.04 -16.09 -22.96
C LYS A 224 6.66 -15.31 -24.11
N GLN A 225 6.43 -14.00 -24.18
CA GLN A 225 6.87 -13.14 -25.29
C GLN A 225 7.55 -11.88 -24.78
N ASN A 226 8.30 -11.24 -25.65
CA ASN A 226 8.87 -9.93 -25.40
C ASN A 226 7.78 -8.85 -25.53
N ILE A 227 7.76 -7.91 -24.59
CA ILE A 227 6.84 -6.78 -24.61
C ILE A 227 7.65 -5.49 -24.78
N THR A 228 7.47 -4.81 -25.90
CA THR A 228 8.09 -3.51 -26.16
C THR A 228 7.35 -2.43 -25.38
N LYS A 229 8.09 -1.55 -24.71
CA LYS A 229 7.47 -0.46 -23.96
C LYS A 229 6.85 0.58 -24.89
N GLU A 230 5.70 1.11 -24.52
CA GLU A 230 4.92 2.05 -25.34
C GLU A 230 5.71 3.31 -25.71
N ASN A 231 6.50 3.87 -24.78
CA ASN A 231 7.33 5.07 -25.04
C ASN A 231 8.43 4.85 -26.09
N PHE A 232 8.86 3.62 -26.29
CA PHE A 232 9.81 3.31 -27.36
C PHE A 232 9.17 3.42 -28.74
N ARG A 233 7.92 2.99 -28.86
CA ARG A 233 7.15 3.07 -30.13
C ARG A 233 6.59 4.47 -30.38
N ILE A 234 6.05 5.10 -29.32
CA ILE A 234 5.43 6.43 -29.38
C ILE A 234 6.00 7.28 -28.23
N PRO A 235 6.96 8.18 -28.49
CA PRO A 235 7.54 9.02 -27.45
C PRO A 235 6.50 9.80 -26.65
N LYS A 236 6.70 9.89 -25.33
CA LYS A 236 5.82 10.59 -24.37
C LYS A 236 4.38 10.07 -24.28
N ILE A 237 4.09 8.89 -24.83
CA ILE A 237 2.73 8.35 -24.82
C ILE A 237 2.29 7.91 -23.42
N LYS A 238 3.23 7.54 -22.56
CA LYS A 238 2.91 7.06 -21.21
C LYS A 238 2.20 8.10 -20.37
N ASP A 239 2.52 9.38 -20.50
CA ASP A 239 1.83 10.44 -19.77
C ASP A 239 0.34 10.41 -20.09
N PHE A 240 -0.01 10.24 -21.37
CA PHE A 240 -1.39 10.10 -21.82
C PHE A 240 -2.07 8.83 -21.29
N ILE A 241 -1.33 7.70 -21.20
CA ILE A 241 -1.86 6.47 -20.60
C ILE A 241 -2.08 6.67 -19.09
N PHE A 242 -1.16 7.36 -18.39
CA PHE A 242 -1.31 7.67 -16.97
C PHE A 242 -2.48 8.61 -16.66
N GLU A 243 -2.87 9.50 -17.58
CA GLU A 243 -4.10 10.30 -17.43
C GLU A 243 -5.33 9.42 -17.28
N GLY A 244 -5.38 8.27 -17.97
CA GLY A 244 -6.46 7.28 -17.91
C GLY A 244 -6.32 6.24 -16.78
N TYR A 245 -5.29 6.35 -15.95
CA TYR A 245 -5.05 5.41 -14.85
C TYR A 245 -5.68 5.91 -13.55
N TYR A 246 -6.75 5.26 -13.12
CA TYR A 246 -7.47 5.51 -11.87
C TYR A 246 -7.45 4.28 -10.96
N GLY A 247 -7.48 4.51 -9.64
CA GLY A 247 -7.60 3.46 -8.64
C GLY A 247 -9.02 2.89 -8.50
N GLY A 248 -9.21 2.04 -7.52
CA GLY A 248 -10.53 1.52 -7.13
C GLY A 248 -11.43 2.62 -6.55
N ARG A 249 -12.75 2.38 -6.59
CA ARG A 249 -13.75 3.28 -6.01
C ARG A 249 -13.86 3.04 -4.52
N THR A 250 -13.83 4.12 -3.73
CA THR A 250 -14.14 4.09 -2.30
C THR A 250 -15.06 5.25 -2.00
N GLU A 251 -16.30 4.99 -1.61
CA GLU A 251 -17.34 6.01 -1.50
C GLU A 251 -18.45 5.58 -0.55
N VAL A 252 -19.03 6.53 0.17
CA VAL A 252 -20.28 6.39 0.91
C VAL A 252 -21.41 6.89 0.02
N PHE A 253 -22.47 6.11 -0.14
CA PHE A 253 -23.65 6.50 -0.92
C PHE A 253 -24.78 6.98 0.00
N LYS A 254 -24.88 6.38 1.19
CA LYS A 254 -25.85 6.73 2.22
C LYS A 254 -25.12 6.91 3.54
N ARG A 255 -24.99 8.15 4.02
CA ARG A 255 -24.29 8.41 5.28
C ARG A 255 -25.26 8.43 6.46
N GLY A 256 -24.77 8.12 7.65
CA GLY A 256 -25.52 8.09 8.90
C GLY A 256 -25.62 6.70 9.50
N TYR A 257 -26.68 6.47 10.26
CA TYR A 257 -26.94 5.25 11.01
C TYR A 257 -27.77 4.27 10.19
N HIS A 258 -27.37 3.00 10.20
CA HIS A 258 -28.03 1.91 9.49
C HIS A 258 -28.14 0.67 10.36
N GLU A 259 -29.15 -0.15 10.11
CA GLU A 259 -29.33 -1.47 10.72
C GLU A 259 -29.53 -2.55 9.66
N ASN A 260 -29.18 -3.79 10.01
CA ASN A 260 -29.39 -4.98 9.20
C ASN A 260 -28.81 -4.86 7.79
N LEU A 261 -27.48 -4.67 7.71
CA LEU A 261 -26.75 -4.60 6.46
C LEU A 261 -25.97 -5.89 6.21
N ASN A 262 -25.66 -6.12 4.95
CA ASN A 262 -24.79 -7.19 4.49
C ASN A 262 -23.49 -6.58 3.92
N TYR A 263 -22.34 -6.98 4.45
CA TYR A 263 -21.02 -6.62 3.96
C TYR A 263 -20.49 -7.74 3.08
N TYR A 264 -20.32 -7.44 1.81
CA TYR A 264 -19.79 -8.38 0.82
C TYR A 264 -18.42 -7.95 0.35
N ASP A 265 -17.57 -8.92 -0.04
CA ASP A 265 -16.26 -8.72 -0.63
C ASP A 265 -16.06 -9.67 -1.81
N ILE A 266 -15.38 -9.23 -2.86
CA ILE A 266 -15.06 -10.09 -4.01
C ILE A 266 -13.83 -10.95 -3.71
N ASN A 267 -13.97 -12.25 -3.85
CA ASN A 267 -12.85 -13.19 -3.75
C ASN A 267 -11.73 -12.83 -4.73
N SER A 268 -10.70 -12.10 -4.24
CA SER A 268 -9.53 -11.68 -5.00
C SER A 268 -9.88 -10.91 -6.28
N LEU A 269 -10.51 -9.74 -6.16
CA LEU A 269 -10.99 -8.90 -7.27
C LEU A 269 -9.92 -8.69 -8.36
N TYR A 270 -8.75 -8.15 -8.02
CA TYR A 270 -7.72 -7.87 -9.02
C TYR A 270 -7.21 -9.14 -9.73
N PRO A 271 -6.86 -10.24 -9.04
CA PRO A 271 -6.54 -11.50 -9.70
C PRO A 271 -7.66 -12.01 -10.62
N SER A 272 -8.92 -11.86 -10.25
CA SER A 272 -10.04 -12.34 -11.09
C SER A 272 -10.07 -11.63 -12.44
N VAL A 273 -9.94 -10.31 -12.44
CA VAL A 273 -9.95 -9.51 -13.68
C VAL A 273 -8.64 -9.60 -14.47
N MET A 274 -7.53 -9.98 -13.84
CA MET A 274 -6.26 -10.23 -14.53
C MET A 274 -6.34 -11.43 -15.50
N ARG A 275 -7.36 -12.25 -15.46
CA ARG A 275 -7.60 -13.32 -16.44
C ARG A 275 -8.20 -12.84 -17.78
N LYS A 276 -8.59 -11.56 -17.87
CA LYS A 276 -9.15 -10.98 -19.10
C LYS A 276 -8.08 -10.74 -20.17
N GLN A 277 -8.52 -10.38 -21.36
CA GLN A 277 -7.65 -9.91 -22.44
C GLN A 277 -7.21 -8.47 -22.18
N TYR A 278 -5.97 -8.18 -22.50
CA TYR A 278 -5.34 -6.87 -22.38
C TYR A 278 -4.88 -6.34 -23.73
N PRO A 279 -4.82 -5.02 -23.93
CA PRO A 279 -4.17 -4.46 -25.10
C PRO A 279 -2.70 -4.89 -25.17
N ASP A 280 -2.24 -5.39 -26.32
CA ASP A 280 -0.84 -5.75 -26.52
C ASP A 280 0.00 -4.48 -26.75
N PRO A 281 0.95 -4.13 -25.85
CA PRO A 281 1.81 -2.96 -26.05
C PRO A 281 2.62 -3.01 -27.34
N ASN A 282 2.84 -4.20 -27.91
CA ASN A 282 3.51 -4.35 -29.20
C ASN A 282 2.69 -3.84 -30.37
N SER A 283 1.39 -3.69 -30.24
CA SER A 283 0.46 -3.28 -31.31
C SER A 283 -0.06 -1.83 -31.19
N ILE A 284 0.56 -1.02 -30.31
CA ILE A 284 0.12 0.37 -30.07
C ILE A 284 0.24 1.24 -31.32
N MET A 285 -0.82 2.00 -31.60
CA MET A 285 -0.89 2.95 -32.72
C MET A 285 -1.51 4.28 -32.30
N ARG A 286 -1.02 5.38 -32.89
CA ARG A 286 -1.74 6.66 -32.89
C ARG A 286 -2.75 6.67 -34.03
N VAL A 287 -3.93 7.20 -33.77
CA VAL A 287 -4.90 7.47 -34.79
C VAL A 287 -4.88 8.97 -35.16
N PRO A 288 -4.98 9.34 -36.46
CA PRO A 288 -4.92 10.74 -36.86
C PRO A 288 -6.14 11.52 -36.37
N VAL A 289 -7.30 10.89 -36.33
CA VAL A 289 -8.58 11.48 -35.89
C VAL A 289 -9.20 10.51 -34.86
N ALA A 290 -9.60 11.04 -33.73
CA ALA A 290 -10.31 10.25 -32.70
C ALA A 290 -11.76 10.00 -33.15
N MET A 291 -12.21 8.75 -33.10
CA MET A 291 -13.54 8.34 -33.58
C MET A 291 -14.20 7.37 -32.61
N GLN A 292 -15.53 7.45 -32.52
CA GLN A 292 -16.35 6.52 -31.72
C GLN A 292 -16.14 5.06 -32.12
N LYS A 293 -15.98 4.75 -33.42
CA LYS A 293 -15.74 3.38 -33.87
C LYS A 293 -14.52 2.73 -33.25
N TYR A 294 -13.44 3.48 -32.98
CA TYR A 294 -12.23 2.94 -32.37
C TYR A 294 -12.42 2.60 -30.88
N ILE A 295 -13.35 3.27 -30.18
CA ILE A 295 -13.75 2.87 -28.83
C ILE A 295 -14.42 1.50 -28.86
N ASN A 296 -15.25 1.25 -29.87
CA ASN A 296 -16.03 0.02 -29.98
C ASN A 296 -15.18 -1.18 -30.44
N GLU A 297 -14.29 -0.96 -31.41
CA GLU A 297 -13.58 -2.03 -32.12
C GLU A 297 -12.23 -2.39 -31.51
N TYR A 298 -11.56 -1.44 -30.83
CA TYR A 298 -10.19 -1.64 -30.34
C TYR A 298 -10.07 -1.36 -28.84
N GLU A 299 -9.15 -2.06 -28.21
CA GLU A 299 -8.66 -1.62 -26.92
C GLU A 299 -7.78 -0.36 -27.07
N GLY A 300 -7.76 0.50 -26.07
CA GLY A 300 -7.04 1.76 -26.18
C GLY A 300 -7.29 2.71 -25.02
N VAL A 301 -6.79 3.94 -25.17
CA VAL A 301 -7.00 5.05 -24.24
C VAL A 301 -7.54 6.23 -25.03
N THR A 302 -8.64 6.80 -24.58
CA THR A 302 -9.30 7.91 -25.25
C THR A 302 -9.54 9.07 -24.28
N LYS A 303 -9.06 10.27 -24.65
CA LYS A 303 -9.50 11.52 -24.06
C LYS A 303 -10.77 11.94 -24.78
N CYS A 304 -11.83 12.17 -24.04
CA CYS A 304 -13.12 12.53 -24.60
C CYS A 304 -13.88 13.48 -23.67
N GLU A 305 -14.82 14.19 -24.24
CA GLU A 305 -15.90 14.82 -23.51
C GLU A 305 -16.99 13.80 -23.29
N VAL A 306 -17.55 13.76 -22.08
CA VAL A 306 -18.62 12.85 -21.71
C VAL A 306 -19.77 13.61 -21.07
N ILE A 307 -20.99 13.18 -21.36
CA ILE A 307 -22.19 13.66 -20.69
C ILE A 307 -22.85 12.46 -20.02
N SER A 308 -23.00 12.52 -18.70
CA SER A 308 -23.68 11.46 -17.96
C SER A 308 -25.19 11.46 -18.23
N PRO A 309 -25.88 10.32 -18.06
CA PRO A 309 -27.35 10.31 -18.08
C PRO A 309 -27.92 11.20 -16.97
N ASP A 310 -29.07 11.82 -17.27
CA ASP A 310 -29.79 12.61 -16.29
C ASP A 310 -30.28 11.73 -15.13
N GLY A 311 -30.25 12.26 -13.91
CA GLY A 311 -30.73 11.56 -12.73
C GLY A 311 -29.87 10.38 -12.28
N ILE A 312 -28.70 10.16 -12.84
CA ILE A 312 -27.82 9.05 -12.43
C ILE A 312 -27.37 9.22 -10.97
N LYS A 313 -27.80 8.33 -10.10
CA LYS A 313 -27.47 8.37 -8.66
C LYS A 313 -26.03 7.95 -8.37
N ILE A 314 -25.52 6.97 -9.10
CA ILE A 314 -24.18 6.40 -8.95
C ILE A 314 -23.45 6.45 -10.29
N PRO A 315 -22.78 7.57 -10.62
CA PRO A 315 -22.04 7.71 -11.88
C PRO A 315 -20.89 6.70 -11.98
N PHE A 316 -20.55 6.33 -13.23
CA PHE A 316 -19.58 5.26 -13.47
C PHE A 316 -18.16 5.77 -13.71
N LEU A 317 -17.97 6.84 -14.47
CA LEU A 317 -16.65 7.28 -14.90
C LEU A 317 -15.90 8.06 -13.82
N PRO A 318 -14.66 7.66 -13.48
CA PRO A 318 -13.83 8.36 -12.53
C PRO A 318 -13.22 9.64 -13.11
N LYS A 319 -13.01 10.65 -12.27
CA LYS A 319 -12.21 11.84 -12.55
C LYS A 319 -11.42 12.27 -11.32
N LYS A 320 -10.19 12.74 -11.51
CA LYS A 320 -9.43 13.39 -10.44
C LYS A 320 -9.83 14.85 -10.35
N ILE A 321 -10.37 15.25 -9.21
CA ILE A 321 -10.81 16.61 -8.91
C ILE A 321 -10.21 16.98 -7.56
N ASP A 322 -9.48 18.09 -7.48
CA ASP A 322 -8.76 18.54 -6.29
C ASP A 322 -7.86 17.46 -5.67
N GLY A 323 -7.16 16.72 -6.53
CA GLY A 323 -6.28 15.61 -6.13
C GLY A 323 -7.00 14.35 -5.63
N LYS A 324 -8.34 14.35 -5.57
CA LYS A 324 -9.17 13.22 -5.11
C LYS A 324 -9.83 12.50 -6.28
N LEU A 325 -10.00 11.19 -6.15
CA LEU A 325 -10.78 10.40 -7.09
C LEU A 325 -12.25 10.55 -6.76
N LYS A 326 -13.01 11.15 -7.68
CA LYS A 326 -14.47 11.33 -7.61
C LYS A 326 -15.13 10.67 -8.81
N PHE A 327 -16.45 10.46 -8.72
CA PHE A 327 -17.29 9.92 -9.80
C PHE A 327 -18.42 10.93 -10.06
N PRO A 328 -18.16 11.97 -10.88
CA PRO A 328 -19.10 13.06 -11.09
C PRO A 328 -20.18 12.70 -12.11
N ALA A 329 -21.32 13.41 -12.00
CA ALA A 329 -22.30 13.55 -13.07
C ALA A 329 -22.06 14.83 -13.87
N GLY A 330 -22.83 15.04 -14.94
CA GLY A 330 -22.80 16.23 -15.78
C GLY A 330 -21.94 16.10 -17.03
N ASN A 331 -21.44 17.23 -17.53
CA ASN A 331 -20.58 17.32 -18.70
C ASN A 331 -19.14 17.61 -18.32
N PHE A 332 -18.21 16.73 -18.71
CA PHE A 332 -16.80 16.90 -18.38
C PHE A 332 -15.85 16.18 -19.34
N ILE A 333 -14.61 16.69 -19.41
CA ILE A 333 -13.54 16.09 -20.19
C ILE A 333 -12.65 15.24 -19.27
N GLY A 334 -12.24 14.07 -19.77
CA GLY A 334 -11.31 13.17 -19.10
C GLY A 334 -10.67 12.18 -20.06
N THR A 335 -9.83 11.33 -19.53
CA THR A 335 -9.13 10.27 -20.28
C THR A 335 -9.46 8.92 -19.64
N TRP A 336 -9.90 7.95 -20.42
CA TRP A 336 -10.30 6.61 -19.93
C TRP A 336 -9.85 5.52 -20.88
N ASN A 337 -9.80 4.31 -20.38
CA ASN A 337 -9.61 3.11 -21.20
C ASN A 337 -10.88 2.81 -22.00
N ASN A 338 -10.73 2.32 -23.25
CA ASN A 338 -11.87 2.06 -24.12
C ASN A 338 -12.88 1.06 -23.53
N CYS A 339 -12.42 0.08 -22.73
CA CYS A 339 -13.33 -0.85 -22.02
C CYS A 339 -14.28 -0.12 -21.05
N GLU A 340 -13.81 0.94 -20.36
CA GLU A 340 -14.67 1.76 -19.49
C GLU A 340 -15.63 2.63 -20.30
N LEU A 341 -15.16 3.20 -21.41
CA LEU A 341 -16.03 4.00 -22.29
C LEU A 341 -17.13 3.14 -22.91
N ARG A 342 -16.85 1.90 -23.32
CA ARG A 342 -17.90 0.98 -23.77
C ARG A 342 -18.94 0.70 -22.67
N LYS A 343 -18.51 0.47 -21.42
CA LYS A 343 -19.45 0.33 -20.29
C LYS A 343 -20.24 1.63 -20.08
N ALA A 344 -19.59 2.79 -20.11
CA ALA A 344 -20.28 4.08 -19.96
C ALA A 344 -21.34 4.30 -21.06
N ILE A 345 -21.01 4.02 -22.32
CA ILE A 345 -21.96 4.09 -23.43
C ILE A 345 -23.17 3.16 -23.19
N SER A 346 -22.93 1.93 -22.73
CA SER A 346 -24.01 1.00 -22.41
C SER A 346 -24.91 1.47 -21.25
N LEU A 347 -24.39 2.37 -20.41
CA LEU A 347 -25.11 3.02 -19.31
C LEU A 347 -25.79 4.35 -19.76
N GLY A 348 -25.73 4.70 -21.05
CA GLY A 348 -26.38 5.89 -21.60
C GLY A 348 -25.53 7.16 -21.62
N TYR A 349 -24.21 7.09 -21.33
CA TYR A 349 -23.33 8.24 -21.50
C TYR A 349 -23.19 8.61 -22.98
N LYS A 350 -23.24 9.91 -23.28
CA LYS A 350 -22.81 10.45 -24.59
C LYS A 350 -21.31 10.68 -24.54
N VAL A 351 -20.56 10.22 -25.53
CA VAL A 351 -19.10 10.27 -25.58
C VAL A 351 -18.64 10.92 -26.87
N ARG A 352 -17.86 12.00 -26.79
CA ARG A 352 -17.26 12.70 -27.94
C ARG A 352 -15.73 12.57 -27.85
N PRO A 353 -15.09 11.71 -28.67
CA PRO A 353 -13.63 11.53 -28.65
C PRO A 353 -12.88 12.79 -29.09
N ILE A 354 -11.76 13.10 -28.40
CA ILE A 354 -10.90 14.27 -28.68
C ILE A 354 -9.50 13.82 -29.10
N LYS A 355 -8.90 12.86 -28.35
CA LYS A 355 -7.57 12.31 -28.62
C LYS A 355 -7.56 10.82 -28.27
N GLN A 356 -6.88 10.01 -29.08
CA GLN A 356 -6.99 8.56 -28.92
C GLN A 356 -5.71 7.84 -29.34
N ILE A 357 -5.42 6.76 -28.64
CA ILE A 357 -4.52 5.70 -29.06
C ILE A 357 -5.26 4.38 -29.03
N ILE A 358 -4.90 3.49 -29.92
CA ILE A 358 -5.47 2.14 -30.01
C ILE A 358 -4.37 1.09 -29.95
N TYR A 359 -4.79 -0.12 -29.64
CA TYR A 359 -3.98 -1.34 -29.74
C TYR A 359 -4.73 -2.27 -30.69
N THR A 360 -4.09 -2.64 -31.80
CA THR A 360 -4.75 -3.46 -32.85
C THR A 360 -4.87 -4.91 -32.46
N GLU A 361 -4.12 -5.34 -31.45
CA GLU A 361 -4.12 -6.70 -30.93
C GLU A 361 -4.32 -6.72 -29.43
N THR A 362 -4.84 -7.82 -28.92
CA THR A 362 -4.94 -8.13 -27.49
C THR A 362 -4.18 -9.41 -27.18
N PHE A 363 -3.78 -9.54 -25.91
CA PHE A 363 -3.12 -10.73 -25.40
C PHE A 363 -3.53 -11.01 -23.96
N ASN A 364 -3.20 -12.18 -23.46
CA ASN A 364 -3.50 -12.56 -22.09
C ASN A 364 -2.21 -12.78 -21.30
N PRO A 365 -1.67 -11.71 -20.65
CA PRO A 365 -0.38 -11.81 -19.98
C PRO A 365 -0.44 -12.51 -18.62
N PHE A 366 -1.62 -12.62 -17.99
CA PHE A 366 -1.70 -12.97 -16.58
C PHE A 366 -2.50 -14.24 -16.28
N SER A 367 -3.32 -14.79 -17.18
CA SER A 367 -4.18 -15.93 -16.87
C SER A 367 -3.39 -17.14 -16.36
N SER A 368 -2.28 -17.48 -17.00
CA SER A 368 -1.43 -18.60 -16.56
C SER A 368 -0.91 -18.37 -15.13
N TYR A 369 -0.46 -17.16 -14.83
CA TYR A 369 0.01 -16.76 -13.51
C TYR A 369 -1.10 -16.88 -12.45
N VAL A 370 -2.24 -16.27 -12.73
CA VAL A 370 -3.38 -16.25 -11.81
C VAL A 370 -3.90 -17.65 -11.54
N ASN A 371 -4.13 -18.44 -12.59
CA ASN A 371 -4.66 -19.80 -12.45
C ASN A 371 -3.70 -20.69 -11.65
N THR A 372 -2.39 -20.64 -11.94
CA THR A 372 -1.38 -21.41 -11.21
C THR A 372 -1.40 -21.09 -9.72
N PHE A 373 -1.32 -19.81 -9.34
CA PHE A 373 -1.20 -19.44 -7.93
C PHE A 373 -2.52 -19.44 -7.18
N TYR A 374 -3.64 -19.25 -7.86
CA TYR A 374 -4.95 -19.42 -7.23
C TYR A 374 -5.22 -20.89 -6.89
N ASN A 375 -4.94 -21.83 -7.81
CA ASN A 375 -5.13 -23.25 -7.55
C ASN A 375 -4.19 -23.73 -6.43
N LYS A 376 -2.91 -23.35 -6.44
CA LYS A 376 -1.99 -23.65 -5.34
C LYS A 376 -2.46 -23.05 -4.01
N ARG A 377 -3.03 -21.84 -4.04
CA ARG A 377 -3.60 -21.22 -2.85
C ARG A 377 -4.73 -22.05 -2.26
N LEU A 378 -5.66 -22.54 -3.09
CA LEU A 378 -6.75 -23.40 -2.64
C LEU A 378 -6.24 -24.73 -2.08
N GLU A 379 -5.25 -25.34 -2.73
CA GLU A 379 -4.59 -26.54 -2.27
C GLU A 379 -3.96 -26.34 -0.87
N TYR A 380 -3.10 -25.33 -0.70
CA TYR A 380 -2.50 -25.04 0.60
C TYR A 380 -3.54 -24.72 1.68
N LYS A 381 -4.61 -23.99 1.31
CA LYS A 381 -5.72 -23.70 2.23
C LYS A 381 -6.42 -24.99 2.70
N SER A 382 -6.67 -25.95 1.80
CA SER A 382 -7.28 -27.23 2.15
C SER A 382 -6.41 -28.08 3.07
N GLN A 383 -5.09 -27.92 2.96
CA GLN A 383 -4.09 -28.59 3.80
C GLN A 383 -3.80 -27.86 5.12
N GLY A 384 -4.44 -26.72 5.40
CA GLY A 384 -4.12 -25.86 6.55
C GLY A 384 -2.71 -25.26 6.51
N SER A 385 -2.06 -25.24 5.33
CA SER A 385 -0.70 -24.75 5.18
C SER A 385 -0.62 -23.24 5.04
N ASN A 386 0.23 -22.61 5.84
CA ASN A 386 0.50 -21.17 5.78
C ASN A 386 1.15 -20.71 4.46
N MET A 387 1.58 -21.63 3.58
CA MET A 387 2.02 -21.31 2.22
C MET A 387 0.90 -20.66 1.37
N GLU A 388 -0.37 -20.78 1.77
CA GLU A 388 -1.49 -20.00 1.21
C GLU A 388 -1.16 -18.51 1.19
N LEU A 389 -0.54 -17.98 2.26
CA LEU A 389 -0.14 -16.58 2.36
C LEU A 389 0.80 -16.16 1.22
N VAL A 390 1.81 -16.99 0.90
CA VAL A 390 2.78 -16.68 -0.16
C VAL A 390 2.06 -16.59 -1.51
N MET A 391 1.15 -17.50 -1.80
CA MET A 391 0.35 -17.47 -3.04
C MET A 391 -0.55 -16.24 -3.09
N LYS A 392 -1.21 -15.86 -1.98
CA LYS A 392 -2.02 -14.65 -1.87
C LYS A 392 -1.19 -13.37 -2.12
N LEU A 393 0.01 -13.31 -1.58
CA LEU A 393 0.92 -12.17 -1.77
C LEU A 393 1.34 -12.02 -3.23
N LEU A 394 1.70 -13.12 -3.90
CA LEU A 394 2.03 -13.12 -5.32
C LEU A 394 0.86 -12.60 -6.17
N LEU A 395 -0.32 -13.14 -5.97
CA LEU A 395 -1.52 -12.77 -6.72
C LEU A 395 -1.85 -11.27 -6.62
N ASN A 396 -1.78 -10.69 -5.43
CA ASN A 396 -2.23 -9.32 -5.19
C ASN A 396 -1.18 -8.24 -5.52
N SER A 397 0.10 -8.62 -5.70
CA SER A 397 1.19 -7.64 -5.75
C SER A 397 1.73 -7.36 -7.16
N LEU A 398 1.34 -8.14 -8.17
CA LEU A 398 1.94 -8.05 -9.50
C LEU A 398 1.50 -6.80 -10.28
N TYR A 399 0.18 -6.56 -10.40
CA TYR A 399 -0.34 -5.58 -11.35
C TYR A 399 0.14 -4.15 -11.08
N GLY A 400 0.25 -3.76 -9.81
CA GLY A 400 0.70 -2.43 -9.42
C GLY A 400 2.14 -2.11 -9.82
N LYS A 401 2.95 -3.15 -10.07
CA LYS A 401 4.36 -2.97 -10.44
C LYS A 401 4.53 -2.33 -11.82
N PHE A 402 3.61 -2.52 -12.73
CA PHE A 402 3.67 -1.96 -14.09
C PHE A 402 3.38 -0.47 -14.16
N ALA A 403 2.71 0.12 -13.15
CA ALA A 403 2.48 1.56 -13.06
C ALA A 403 3.47 2.27 -12.11
N GLN A 404 4.50 1.58 -11.64
CA GLN A 404 5.48 2.18 -10.75
C GLN A 404 6.29 3.26 -11.49
N LYS A 405 6.32 4.45 -10.90
CA LYS A 405 7.22 5.53 -11.30
C LYS A 405 8.49 5.49 -10.44
N GLU A 406 9.60 5.89 -11.01
CA GLU A 406 10.86 6.13 -10.30
C GLU A 406 11.10 7.62 -10.14
N LYS A 407 11.87 7.98 -9.13
CA LYS A 407 12.14 9.37 -8.79
C LYS A 407 13.61 9.69 -9.01
N GLN A 408 13.88 10.74 -9.79
CA GLN A 408 15.25 11.26 -9.91
C GLN A 408 15.60 12.01 -8.63
N LYS A 409 16.69 11.59 -8.00
CA LYS A 409 17.19 12.19 -6.77
C LYS A 409 18.38 13.10 -7.06
N MET A 410 18.41 14.24 -6.42
CA MET A 410 19.60 15.05 -6.26
C MET A 410 20.05 14.92 -4.79
N THR A 411 21.31 14.58 -4.57
CA THR A 411 21.88 14.50 -3.23
C THR A 411 22.61 15.81 -2.93
N ILE A 412 22.33 16.41 -1.78
CA ILE A 412 23.11 17.48 -1.18
C ILE A 412 23.84 16.86 0.00
N ASP A 413 25.15 16.75 -0.10
CA ASP A 413 25.96 16.00 0.88
C ASP A 413 26.13 16.74 2.21
N ASN A 414 26.07 18.08 2.19
CA ASN A 414 26.11 18.88 3.41
C ASN A 414 25.23 20.13 3.23
N ILE A 415 24.19 20.26 4.04
CA ILE A 415 23.27 21.40 4.02
C ILE A 415 23.86 22.63 4.71
N ASP A 416 24.87 22.47 5.56
CA ASP A 416 25.47 23.58 6.30
C ASP A 416 26.18 24.58 5.37
N TYR A 417 26.54 24.14 4.14
CA TYR A 417 27.08 25.04 3.10
C TYR A 417 26.02 25.86 2.35
N LEU A 418 24.73 25.67 2.69
CA LEU A 418 23.64 26.43 2.09
C LEU A 418 23.26 27.62 2.98
N SER A 419 22.66 28.65 2.39
CA SER A 419 22.10 29.75 3.19
C SER A 419 21.00 29.24 4.15
N VAL A 420 20.80 29.94 5.26
CA VAL A 420 19.80 29.59 6.29
C VAL A 420 18.39 29.49 5.69
N GLU A 421 18.06 30.37 4.74
CA GLU A 421 16.79 30.36 4.03
C GLU A 421 16.64 29.07 3.21
N LYS A 422 17.71 28.64 2.52
CA LYS A 422 17.71 27.43 1.71
C LYS A 422 17.65 26.16 2.57
N GLN A 423 18.33 26.15 3.70
CA GLN A 423 18.22 25.08 4.70
C GLN A 423 16.78 24.94 5.19
N LYS A 424 16.14 26.06 5.57
CA LYS A 424 14.74 26.08 6.00
C LYS A 424 13.81 25.60 4.89
N GLU A 425 13.95 26.12 3.67
CA GLU A 425 13.16 25.66 2.52
C GLU A 425 13.25 24.14 2.33
N LEU A 426 14.46 23.59 2.41
CA LEU A 426 14.69 22.16 2.24
C LEU A 426 14.15 21.32 3.41
N LEU A 427 14.36 21.76 4.65
CA LEU A 427 13.90 21.04 5.84
C LEU A 427 12.37 21.03 5.98
N PHE A 428 11.73 22.12 5.56
CA PHE A 428 10.26 22.26 5.65
C PHE A 428 9.51 21.98 4.34
N SER A 429 10.23 21.54 3.29
CA SER A 429 9.59 21.17 2.04
C SER A 429 8.63 19.97 2.22
N PRO A 430 7.60 19.83 1.36
CA PRO A 430 6.66 18.72 1.42
C PRO A 430 7.36 17.35 1.43
N GLU A 431 6.81 16.41 2.19
CA GLU A 431 7.42 15.09 2.43
C GLU A 431 7.72 14.29 1.15
N GLU A 432 6.90 14.45 0.15
CA GLU A 432 7.00 13.69 -1.10
C GLU A 432 8.27 13.98 -1.90
N ASN A 433 8.85 15.16 -1.72
CA ASN A 433 9.94 15.66 -2.55
C ASN A 433 11.33 15.56 -1.92
N MET A 434 11.44 15.14 -0.67
CA MET A 434 12.70 15.15 0.04
C MET A 434 12.90 13.92 0.92
N ASN A 435 14.12 13.40 0.92
CA ASN A 435 14.56 12.32 1.80
C ASN A 435 15.75 12.82 2.62
N ILE A 436 15.61 12.93 3.92
CA ILE A 436 16.68 13.37 4.83
C ILE A 436 17.34 12.10 5.38
N LYS A 437 18.65 12.01 5.26
CA LYS A 437 19.43 10.89 5.79
C LYS A 437 19.95 11.20 7.19
N ASN A 438 20.50 12.39 7.36
CA ASN A 438 20.94 12.96 8.64
C ASN A 438 20.85 14.48 8.51
N ASN A 439 21.36 15.25 9.48
CA ASN A 439 21.33 16.71 9.44
C ASN A 439 22.15 17.30 8.28
N HIS A 440 23.00 16.52 7.63
CA HIS A 440 23.94 16.98 6.62
C HIS A 440 23.64 16.50 5.19
N ILE A 441 22.84 15.44 5.02
CA ILE A 441 22.61 14.82 3.70
C ILE A 441 21.13 14.84 3.37
N ILE A 442 20.79 15.56 2.31
CA ILE A 442 19.42 15.67 1.80
C ILE A 442 19.37 15.14 0.37
N ASN A 443 18.45 14.21 0.13
CA ASN A 443 18.10 13.76 -1.21
C ASN A 443 16.82 14.47 -1.66
N ILE A 444 16.92 15.31 -2.67
CA ILE A 444 15.77 16.01 -3.25
C ILE A 444 15.29 15.25 -4.49
N ILE A 445 14.00 15.04 -4.57
CA ILE A 445 13.37 14.48 -5.76
C ILE A 445 13.12 15.62 -6.75
N LYS A 446 13.84 15.63 -7.89
CA LYS A 446 13.69 16.66 -8.92
C LYS A 446 12.63 16.32 -9.96
N SER A 447 12.46 15.05 -10.27
CA SER A 447 11.51 14.60 -11.28
C SER A 447 11.11 13.16 -11.05
N GLU A 448 9.93 12.80 -11.52
CA GLU A 448 9.49 11.42 -11.64
C GLU A 448 9.72 10.96 -13.09
N PHE A 449 10.16 9.74 -13.25
CA PHE A 449 10.29 9.10 -14.56
C PHE A 449 9.79 7.65 -14.50
N ASP A 450 9.61 7.08 -15.66
CA ASP A 450 9.08 5.73 -15.78
C ASP A 450 10.00 4.70 -15.14
N GLY A 451 9.45 3.85 -14.31
CA GLY A 451 10.17 2.70 -13.76
C GLY A 451 10.71 1.77 -14.84
N LEU A 452 11.78 1.05 -14.51
CA LEU A 452 12.43 0.09 -15.42
C LEU A 452 11.45 -0.89 -16.08
N PHE A 453 10.40 -1.28 -15.37
CA PHE A 453 9.39 -2.26 -15.80
C PHE A 453 8.03 -1.62 -16.07
N SER A 454 7.98 -0.30 -16.28
CA SER A 454 6.74 0.44 -16.45
C SER A 454 6.05 0.08 -17.77
N LEU A 455 4.84 -0.44 -17.65
CA LEU A 455 3.87 -0.73 -18.70
C LEU A 455 2.49 -0.32 -18.17
N PRO A 456 2.22 1.00 -18.04
CA PRO A 456 1.07 1.51 -17.29
C PRO A 456 -0.26 1.04 -17.84
N ILE A 457 -0.36 0.69 -19.11
CA ILE A 457 -1.57 0.16 -19.71
C ILE A 457 -2.06 -1.12 -19.02
N LEU A 458 -1.14 -2.00 -18.60
CA LEU A 458 -1.50 -3.24 -17.91
C LEU A 458 -2.14 -2.96 -16.54
N SER A 459 -1.56 -2.05 -15.76
CA SER A 459 -2.15 -1.65 -14.47
C SER A 459 -3.47 -0.90 -14.66
N SER A 460 -3.54 -0.02 -15.65
CA SER A 460 -4.73 0.80 -15.95
C SER A 460 -5.92 -0.10 -16.32
N TYR A 461 -5.72 -1.07 -17.21
CA TYR A 461 -6.77 -2.01 -17.59
C TYR A 461 -7.20 -2.91 -16.43
N THR A 462 -6.26 -3.35 -15.59
CA THR A 462 -6.60 -4.14 -14.38
C THR A 462 -7.59 -3.38 -13.48
N THR A 463 -7.30 -2.10 -13.20
CA THR A 463 -8.18 -1.30 -12.34
C THR A 463 -9.48 -0.91 -13.03
N SER A 464 -9.49 -0.72 -14.35
CA SER A 464 -10.69 -0.47 -15.13
C SER A 464 -11.63 -1.68 -15.12
N TYR A 465 -11.12 -2.86 -15.39
CA TYR A 465 -11.90 -4.10 -15.28
C TYR A 465 -12.45 -4.35 -13.89
N ALA A 466 -11.69 -4.02 -12.85
CA ALA A 466 -12.17 -4.10 -11.47
C ALA A 466 -13.33 -3.12 -11.22
N ARG A 467 -13.24 -1.87 -11.68
CA ARG A 467 -14.34 -0.89 -11.57
C ARG A 467 -15.57 -1.31 -12.36
N ILE A 468 -15.40 -1.88 -13.55
CA ILE A 468 -16.50 -2.40 -14.36
C ILE A 468 -17.23 -3.52 -13.63
N LEU A 469 -16.48 -4.50 -13.09
CA LEU A 469 -17.05 -5.62 -12.34
C LEU A 469 -17.78 -5.13 -11.08
N MET A 470 -17.16 -4.26 -10.30
CA MET A 470 -17.75 -3.74 -9.07
C MET A 470 -18.99 -2.87 -9.33
N TYR A 471 -19.06 -2.18 -10.48
CA TYR A 471 -20.17 -1.28 -10.77
C TYR A 471 -21.52 -2.02 -10.75
N ASP A 472 -21.58 -3.23 -11.25
CA ASP A 472 -22.82 -4.03 -11.29
C ASP A 472 -23.34 -4.38 -9.89
N TYR A 473 -22.49 -4.34 -8.87
CA TYR A 473 -22.86 -4.59 -7.46
C TYR A 473 -23.18 -3.30 -6.70
N ILE A 474 -22.60 -2.17 -7.06
CA ILE A 474 -22.80 -0.89 -6.36
C ILE A 474 -23.88 -0.01 -6.98
N ALA A 475 -24.23 -0.20 -8.27
CA ALA A 475 -25.27 0.59 -8.97
C ALA A 475 -26.68 0.14 -8.56
N ARG A 476 -26.98 0.25 -7.26
CA ARG A 476 -28.20 -0.21 -6.61
C ARG A 476 -28.73 0.86 -5.66
N ASP A 477 -30.04 0.92 -5.50
CA ASP A 477 -30.67 1.88 -4.58
C ASP A 477 -30.39 1.54 -3.10
N ASP A 478 -30.08 0.29 -2.78
CA ASP A 478 -29.79 -0.17 -1.42
C ASP A 478 -28.30 -0.17 -1.06
N ALA A 479 -27.41 0.30 -1.95
CA ALA A 479 -25.99 0.43 -1.67
C ALA A 479 -25.71 1.57 -0.67
N VAL A 480 -24.97 1.24 0.38
CA VAL A 480 -24.58 2.18 1.45
C VAL A 480 -23.13 2.64 1.30
N TYR A 481 -22.21 1.70 1.07
CA TYR A 481 -20.77 1.95 1.05
C TYR A 481 -20.04 0.99 0.10
N THR A 482 -18.93 1.44 -0.47
CA THR A 482 -18.01 0.60 -1.23
C THR A 482 -16.55 0.96 -0.92
N ASP A 483 -15.67 -0.04 -0.88
CA ASP A 483 -14.23 0.16 -0.77
C ASP A 483 -13.48 -0.84 -1.66
N THR A 484 -13.25 -0.44 -2.90
CA THR A 484 -12.44 -1.16 -3.90
C THR A 484 -13.06 -2.49 -4.35
N ASP A 485 -13.09 -3.51 -3.51
CA ASP A 485 -13.53 -4.90 -3.75
C ASP A 485 -14.70 -5.30 -2.86
N SER A 486 -15.18 -4.39 -2.03
CA SER A 486 -16.30 -4.63 -1.11
C SER A 486 -17.48 -3.70 -1.37
N VAL A 487 -18.67 -4.17 -0.99
CA VAL A 487 -19.90 -3.38 -0.98
C VAL A 487 -20.73 -3.71 0.26
N VAL A 488 -21.33 -2.67 0.83
CA VAL A 488 -22.29 -2.78 1.93
C VAL A 488 -23.66 -2.39 1.39
N ILE A 489 -24.61 -3.30 1.53
CA ILE A 489 -25.98 -3.14 1.04
C ILE A 489 -27.01 -3.60 2.07
N LYS A 490 -28.25 -3.20 1.90
CA LYS A 490 -29.35 -3.68 2.74
C LYS A 490 -29.90 -5.05 2.27
N GLY A 491 -29.92 -5.26 0.96
CA GLY A 491 -30.41 -6.50 0.34
C GLY A 491 -29.36 -7.61 0.29
N GLU A 492 -29.66 -8.65 -0.46
CA GLU A 492 -28.79 -9.80 -0.64
C GLU A 492 -28.18 -9.84 -2.04
N LEU A 493 -27.00 -10.45 -2.15
CA LEU A 493 -26.32 -10.76 -3.40
C LEU A 493 -26.09 -12.27 -3.52
N PRO A 494 -26.07 -12.82 -4.74
CA PRO A 494 -25.56 -14.16 -4.97
C PRO A 494 -24.12 -14.27 -4.47
N THR A 495 -23.82 -15.34 -3.75
CA THR A 495 -22.50 -15.60 -3.19
C THR A 495 -21.89 -16.87 -3.74
N GLY A 496 -20.55 -16.90 -3.78
CA GLY A 496 -19.79 -18.06 -4.18
C GLY A 496 -18.35 -18.03 -3.62
N ASN A 497 -17.64 -19.13 -3.83
CA ASN A 497 -16.27 -19.28 -3.34
C ASN A 497 -15.22 -19.23 -4.46
N ALA A 498 -15.65 -19.13 -5.72
CA ALA A 498 -14.73 -19.06 -6.84
C ALA A 498 -14.08 -17.68 -6.96
N LEU A 499 -13.01 -17.62 -7.73
CA LEU A 499 -12.27 -16.39 -8.00
C LEU A 499 -13.15 -15.37 -8.73
N GLY A 500 -13.36 -14.22 -8.12
CA GLY A 500 -14.18 -13.14 -8.66
C GLY A 500 -15.66 -13.18 -8.25
N GLU A 501 -16.08 -14.17 -7.46
CA GLU A 501 -17.43 -14.22 -6.90
C GLU A 501 -17.53 -13.42 -5.59
N MET A 502 -18.74 -12.93 -5.32
CA MET A 502 -19.04 -12.25 -4.06
C MET A 502 -19.11 -13.24 -2.92
N LYS A 503 -18.57 -12.84 -1.78
CA LYS A 503 -18.63 -13.55 -0.52
C LYS A 503 -19.26 -12.64 0.53
N LEU A 504 -20.22 -13.16 1.29
CA LEU A 504 -20.72 -12.47 2.48
C LEU A 504 -19.66 -12.57 3.59
N GLU A 505 -19.06 -11.45 3.96
CA GLU A 505 -18.07 -11.40 5.05
C GLU A 505 -18.75 -11.23 6.41
N TYR A 506 -19.71 -10.28 6.50
CA TYR A 506 -20.39 -9.96 7.75
C TYR A 506 -21.87 -9.65 7.53
N LYS A 507 -22.73 -10.12 8.47
CA LYS A 507 -24.06 -9.58 8.69
C LYS A 507 -23.93 -8.49 9.76
N VAL A 508 -24.08 -7.25 9.34
CA VAL A 508 -23.89 -6.07 10.18
C VAL A 508 -25.20 -5.75 10.89
N ASN A 509 -25.21 -5.85 12.22
CA ASN A 509 -26.38 -5.53 13.02
C ASN A 509 -26.66 -4.02 12.99
N LYS A 510 -25.60 -3.22 13.23
CA LYS A 510 -25.62 -1.75 13.24
C LYS A 510 -24.37 -1.19 12.60
N GLY A 511 -24.50 -0.11 11.84
CA GLY A 511 -23.38 0.57 11.21
C GLY A 511 -23.57 2.07 11.13
N VAL A 512 -22.49 2.82 11.29
CA VAL A 512 -22.45 4.26 11.09
C VAL A 512 -21.39 4.56 10.04
N TYR A 513 -21.80 5.08 8.88
CA TYR A 513 -20.92 5.39 7.76
C TYR A 513 -20.80 6.91 7.62
N VAL A 514 -19.57 7.43 7.71
CA VAL A 514 -19.27 8.88 7.70
C VAL A 514 -18.75 9.31 6.35
N LYS A 515 -17.63 8.73 5.92
CA LYS A 515 -16.92 8.99 4.67
C LYS A 515 -15.97 7.84 4.32
N PRO A 516 -15.30 7.85 3.17
CA PRO A 516 -14.38 6.81 2.77
C PRO A 516 -13.36 6.42 3.87
N LYS A 517 -13.36 5.14 4.26
CA LYS A 517 -12.49 4.58 5.32
C LYS A 517 -12.68 5.25 6.69
N PHE A 518 -13.91 5.75 6.94
CA PHE A 518 -14.32 6.24 8.23
C PHE A 518 -15.75 5.76 8.51
N TYR A 519 -15.84 4.65 9.24
CA TYR A 519 -17.08 3.99 9.63
C TYR A 519 -16.89 3.16 10.90
N MET A 520 -18.01 2.81 11.52
CA MET A 520 -18.10 1.82 12.59
C MET A 520 -19.16 0.80 12.23
N MET A 521 -18.87 -0.49 12.43
CA MET A 521 -19.80 -1.60 12.23
C MET A 521 -19.85 -2.48 13.47
N ASN A 522 -21.03 -2.99 13.78
CA ASN A 522 -21.26 -3.98 14.82
C ASN A 522 -21.79 -5.26 14.17
N PHE A 523 -21.14 -6.40 14.40
CA PHE A 523 -21.54 -7.68 13.85
C PHE A 523 -21.15 -8.85 14.76
N ASN A 524 -21.79 -9.98 14.57
CA ASN A 524 -21.57 -11.19 15.35
C ASN A 524 -20.56 -12.10 14.65
N VAL A 525 -19.57 -12.57 15.40
CA VAL A 525 -18.61 -13.58 14.96
C VAL A 525 -18.82 -14.84 15.78
N LYS A 526 -18.96 -15.97 15.10
CA LYS A 526 -19.01 -17.27 15.72
C LYS A 526 -17.61 -17.87 15.75
N ASP A 527 -17.09 -18.13 16.93
CA ASP A 527 -15.85 -18.87 17.10
C ASP A 527 -15.99 -20.30 16.57
N LYS A 528 -15.02 -20.76 15.81
CA LYS A 528 -15.08 -22.06 15.12
C LYS A 528 -14.84 -23.25 16.05
N GLU A 529 -14.10 -23.05 17.14
CA GLU A 529 -13.72 -24.10 18.09
C GLU A 529 -14.74 -24.18 19.23
N THR A 530 -15.09 -23.04 19.79
CA THR A 530 -15.99 -22.97 20.96
C THR A 530 -17.47 -22.84 20.60
N ASN A 531 -17.81 -22.55 19.33
CA ASN A 531 -19.16 -22.18 18.87
C ASN A 531 -19.76 -20.94 19.57
N GLN A 532 -18.99 -20.23 20.38
CA GLN A 532 -19.44 -19.02 21.07
C GLN A 532 -19.65 -17.88 20.06
N ILE A 533 -20.75 -17.14 20.24
CA ILE A 533 -21.04 -15.94 19.44
C ILE A 533 -20.57 -14.72 20.23
N THR A 534 -19.65 -13.98 19.65
CA THR A 534 -19.14 -12.71 20.22
C THR A 534 -19.53 -11.56 19.30
N THR A 535 -20.07 -10.50 19.86
CA THR A 535 -20.35 -9.27 19.12
C THR A 535 -19.09 -8.42 19.06
N ILE A 536 -18.70 -7.99 17.86
CA ILE A 536 -17.50 -7.20 17.61
C ILE A 536 -17.89 -5.83 17.06
N ASP A 537 -17.30 -4.77 17.60
CA ASP A 537 -17.28 -3.43 17.02
C ASP A 537 -16.03 -3.25 16.18
N ASP A 538 -16.18 -3.16 14.85
CA ASP A 538 -15.09 -2.85 13.93
C ASP A 538 -15.11 -1.36 13.58
N VAL A 539 -14.08 -0.65 13.99
CA VAL A 539 -13.94 0.79 13.79
C VAL A 539 -12.82 1.09 12.82
N LYS A 540 -13.14 1.73 11.71
CA LYS A 540 -12.16 2.18 10.71
C LYS A 540 -12.12 3.70 10.66
N ILE A 541 -10.97 4.27 10.95
CA ILE A 541 -10.71 5.71 10.85
C ILE A 541 -9.39 5.93 10.13
N LYS A 542 -9.44 6.42 8.90
CA LYS A 542 -8.23 6.71 8.11
C LYS A 542 -7.30 7.66 8.89
N GLY A 543 -6.08 7.21 9.14
CA GLY A 543 -5.08 7.96 9.88
C GLY A 543 -5.09 7.76 11.40
N VAL A 544 -5.96 6.90 11.93
CA VAL A 544 -5.97 6.49 13.34
C VAL A 544 -5.83 4.98 13.39
N ASN A 545 -4.64 4.48 13.70
CA ASN A 545 -4.41 3.04 13.87
C ASN A 545 -5.03 2.57 15.19
N HIS A 546 -5.60 1.37 15.21
CA HIS A 546 -6.28 0.79 16.37
C HIS A 546 -7.32 1.75 16.97
N ALA A 547 -8.17 2.31 16.09
CA ALA A 547 -9.30 3.14 16.52
C ALA A 547 -10.33 2.28 17.25
N ASP A 548 -10.94 2.83 18.29
CA ASP A 548 -12.00 2.23 19.06
C ASP A 548 -13.30 3.06 18.97
N THR A 549 -14.36 2.57 19.55
CA THR A 549 -15.67 3.25 19.59
C THR A 549 -15.58 4.63 20.25
N LYS A 550 -14.73 4.79 21.28
CA LYS A 550 -14.51 6.08 21.95
C LYS A 550 -13.87 7.08 20.98
N ASN A 551 -12.81 6.68 20.28
CA ASN A 551 -12.17 7.55 19.27
C ASN A 551 -13.16 7.95 18.17
N PHE A 552 -14.04 7.04 17.76
CA PHE A 552 -15.07 7.31 16.76
C PHE A 552 -16.06 8.37 17.23
N ILE A 553 -16.60 8.20 18.43
CA ILE A 553 -17.54 9.15 19.06
C ILE A 553 -16.89 10.51 19.29
N ASP A 554 -15.65 10.54 19.81
CA ASP A 554 -14.89 11.78 20.02
C ASP A 554 -14.77 12.58 18.73
N ILE A 555 -14.40 11.95 17.61
CA ILE A 555 -14.23 12.65 16.33
C ILE A 555 -15.56 13.17 15.79
N ILE A 556 -16.64 12.40 15.91
CA ILE A 556 -17.98 12.84 15.46
C ILE A 556 -18.41 14.09 16.23
N ASN A 557 -18.13 14.14 17.52
CA ASN A 557 -18.43 15.30 18.38
C ASN A 557 -17.44 16.47 18.21
N GLY A 558 -16.55 16.41 17.21
CA GLY A 558 -15.57 17.47 16.94
C GLY A 558 -14.37 17.47 17.88
N ASN A 559 -14.21 16.45 18.72
CA ASN A 559 -13.08 16.32 19.62
C ASN A 559 -11.83 15.78 18.89
N SER A 560 -10.68 16.11 19.43
CA SER A 560 -9.40 15.59 18.93
C SER A 560 -9.05 14.25 19.57
N VAL A 561 -8.46 13.36 18.78
CA VAL A 561 -7.90 12.10 19.28
C VAL A 561 -6.42 12.30 19.62
N LYS A 562 -6.05 11.99 20.86
CA LYS A 562 -4.67 12.02 21.34
C LYS A 562 -4.07 10.61 21.23
N LYS A 563 -2.92 10.48 20.58
CA LYS A 563 -2.19 9.21 20.48
C LYS A 563 -0.70 9.42 20.77
N ILE A 564 -0.10 8.40 21.33
CA ILE A 564 1.35 8.30 21.47
C ILE A 564 1.85 7.54 20.24
N LYS A 565 2.86 8.04 19.58
CA LYS A 565 3.57 7.34 18.50
C LYS A 565 5.07 7.57 18.63
N PHE A 566 5.84 6.68 17.99
CA PHE A 566 7.27 6.92 17.82
C PHE A 566 7.51 7.88 16.66
N SER A 567 8.41 8.85 16.88
CA SER A 567 8.82 9.78 15.84
C SER A 567 9.67 9.04 14.79
N LYS A 568 9.26 9.11 13.52
CA LYS A 568 10.05 8.56 12.42
C LYS A 568 11.23 9.47 12.11
N LEU A 569 12.32 8.94 11.55
CA LEU A 569 13.58 9.63 11.26
C LEU A 569 13.37 11.08 10.73
N ARG A 570 12.59 11.24 9.69
CA ARG A 570 12.34 12.54 9.06
C ARG A 570 11.61 13.54 9.98
N GLU A 571 10.62 13.07 10.71
CA GLU A 571 9.89 13.88 11.68
C GLU A 571 10.79 14.31 12.85
N SER A 572 11.66 13.38 13.29
CA SER A 572 12.61 13.64 14.38
C SER A 572 13.61 14.73 14.00
N ILE A 573 14.21 14.64 12.82
CA ILE A 573 15.14 15.67 12.33
C ILE A 573 14.46 17.02 12.25
N ARG A 574 13.24 17.11 11.72
CA ARG A 574 12.48 18.38 11.63
C ARG A 574 12.16 19.00 12.99
N ARG A 575 11.99 18.18 14.02
CA ARG A 575 11.64 18.63 15.38
C ARG A 575 12.86 18.77 16.28
N GLY A 576 14.08 18.48 15.82
CA GLY A 576 15.28 18.43 16.63
C GLY A 576 15.24 17.32 17.70
N LEU A 577 14.58 16.20 17.41
CA LEU A 577 14.45 15.05 18.29
C LEU A 577 15.31 13.91 17.81
N LYS A 578 15.68 12.99 18.70
CA LYS A 578 16.22 11.70 18.29
C LYS A 578 15.13 10.87 17.60
N PRO A 579 15.48 10.05 16.57
CA PRO A 579 14.54 9.08 16.02
C PRO A 579 13.98 8.16 17.11
N ASN A 580 12.75 7.70 16.89
CA ASN A 580 12.02 6.84 17.83
C ASN A 580 11.64 7.47 19.18
N THR A 581 11.83 8.78 19.38
CA THR A 581 11.30 9.46 20.57
C THR A 581 9.78 9.31 20.65
N LYS A 582 9.26 8.94 21.82
CA LYS A 582 7.81 8.88 22.09
C LYS A 582 7.22 10.28 22.06
N ILE A 583 6.32 10.56 21.14
CA ILE A 583 5.65 11.87 21.00
C ILE A 583 4.14 11.72 21.11
N LYS A 584 3.52 12.69 21.82
CA LYS A 584 2.06 12.82 21.86
C LYS A 584 1.62 13.58 20.61
N VAL A 585 0.68 13.01 19.85
CA VAL A 585 0.10 13.64 18.67
C VAL A 585 -1.38 13.82 18.88
N THR A 586 -1.85 15.04 18.68
CA THR A 586 -3.27 15.37 18.67
C THR A 586 -3.74 15.42 17.21
N LYS A 587 -4.77 14.64 16.88
CA LYS A 587 -5.39 14.63 15.56
C LYS A 587 -6.80 15.14 15.63
N LEU A 588 -7.07 16.24 14.91
CA LEU A 588 -8.41 16.70 14.61
C LEU A 588 -8.78 16.18 13.22
N LEU A 589 -9.83 15.40 13.13
CA LEU A 589 -10.29 14.81 11.88
C LEU A 589 -11.69 15.34 11.57
N GLY A 590 -11.86 15.98 10.40
CA GLY A 590 -13.16 16.40 9.93
C GLY A 590 -14.03 15.19 9.53
N ILE A 591 -15.33 15.38 9.65
CA ILE A 591 -16.36 14.39 9.23
C ILE A 591 -16.90 14.68 7.83
N ASP A 592 -16.48 15.77 7.20
CA ASP A 592 -16.95 16.16 5.87
C ASP A 592 -16.49 15.18 4.80
N ASP A 593 -17.40 14.84 3.91
CA ASP A 593 -17.14 14.10 2.68
C ASP A 593 -17.49 14.98 1.47
N ASP A 594 -16.48 15.32 0.66
CA ASP A 594 -16.62 16.15 -0.52
C ASP A 594 -16.71 15.34 -1.84
N LYS A 595 -16.80 14.02 -1.73
CA LYS A 595 -16.97 13.16 -2.91
C LYS A 595 -18.41 13.19 -3.45
N ARG A 596 -19.36 13.44 -2.56
CA ARG A 596 -20.78 13.52 -2.89
C ARG A 596 -21.40 14.76 -2.24
N VAL A 597 -22.64 15.07 -2.58
CA VAL A 597 -23.41 16.19 -2.03
C VAL A 597 -24.35 15.66 -0.95
N TRP A 598 -24.40 16.36 0.19
CA TRP A 598 -25.13 16.01 1.39
C TRP A 598 -26.02 17.16 1.83
N SER A 599 -27.24 16.87 2.27
CA SER A 599 -28.24 17.89 2.63
C SER A 599 -28.35 18.14 4.13
N HIS A 600 -28.11 17.12 4.95
CA HIS A 600 -28.32 17.18 6.39
C HIS A 600 -27.02 17.27 7.18
N ASN A 601 -27.13 17.70 8.45
CA ASN A 601 -26.01 17.62 9.36
C ASN A 601 -25.78 16.16 9.76
N PHE A 602 -24.54 15.71 9.71
CA PHE A 602 -24.21 14.31 10.00
C PHE A 602 -24.46 13.91 11.46
N VAL A 603 -24.18 14.82 12.40
CA VAL A 603 -24.38 14.57 13.84
C VAL A 603 -25.85 14.36 14.15
N ASP A 604 -26.73 15.13 13.51
CA ASP A 604 -28.19 14.97 13.68
C ASP A 604 -28.69 13.64 13.14
N LEU A 605 -28.14 13.17 12.00
CA LEU A 605 -28.48 11.84 11.46
C LEU A 605 -28.13 10.73 12.46
N VAL A 606 -26.95 10.80 13.07
CA VAL A 606 -26.50 9.78 14.04
C VAL A 606 -27.33 9.84 15.32
N ASN A 607 -27.59 11.04 15.86
CA ASN A 607 -28.37 11.24 17.08
C ASN A 607 -29.83 10.74 16.92
N ASN A 608 -30.42 10.98 15.74
CA ASN A 608 -31.77 10.55 15.43
C ASN A 608 -31.85 9.11 14.90
N LYS A 609 -30.70 8.40 14.81
CA LYS A 609 -30.57 7.04 14.24
C LYS A 609 -31.16 6.95 12.82
N THR A 610 -30.85 7.93 12.00
CA THR A 610 -31.29 8.05 10.61
C THR A 610 -30.10 8.11 9.64
N HIS A 611 -30.38 8.05 8.36
CA HIS A 611 -29.40 8.21 7.30
C HIS A 611 -29.98 9.09 6.18
N GLU A 612 -29.11 9.58 5.31
CA GLU A 612 -29.50 10.29 4.11
C GLU A 612 -28.86 9.69 2.86
N ASP A 613 -29.59 9.77 1.76
CA ASP A 613 -29.07 9.47 0.43
C ASP A 613 -28.32 10.67 -0.11
N SER A 614 -27.16 10.41 -0.70
CA SER A 614 -26.38 11.47 -1.35
C SER A 614 -26.71 11.62 -2.82
N THR A 615 -26.41 12.80 -3.36
CA THR A 615 -26.33 13.01 -4.80
C THR A 615 -24.87 13.05 -5.27
N PRO A 616 -24.56 12.67 -6.52
CA PRO A 616 -23.20 12.80 -7.04
C PRO A 616 -22.81 14.29 -7.12
N CYS A 617 -21.50 14.58 -7.01
CA CYS A 617 -21.01 15.89 -7.38
C CYS A 617 -21.23 16.11 -8.90
N VAL A 618 -21.59 17.32 -9.30
CA VAL A 618 -21.88 17.67 -10.69
C VAL A 618 -20.79 18.57 -11.25
N VAL A 619 -20.34 18.31 -12.46
CA VAL A 619 -19.46 19.20 -13.23
C VAL A 619 -20.32 19.92 -14.24
N LEU A 620 -20.42 21.24 -14.13
CA LEU A 620 -21.28 22.07 -14.97
C LEU A 620 -20.57 22.60 -16.22
N GLU A 621 -19.27 22.94 -16.06
CA GLU A 621 -18.39 23.40 -17.12
C GLU A 621 -16.94 22.95 -16.83
N GLU A 622 -16.04 23.12 -17.77
CA GLU A 622 -14.64 22.77 -17.60
C GLU A 622 -14.05 23.51 -16.38
N GLY A 623 -13.80 22.78 -15.30
CA GLY A 623 -13.22 23.31 -14.07
C GLY A 623 -14.20 23.67 -12.96
N CYS A 624 -15.51 23.72 -13.21
CA CYS A 624 -16.51 23.97 -12.17
C CYS A 624 -17.03 22.65 -11.59
N VAL A 625 -16.82 22.44 -10.31
CA VAL A 625 -17.34 21.28 -9.56
C VAL A 625 -18.25 21.76 -8.46
N MET A 626 -19.51 21.41 -8.54
CA MET A 626 -20.41 21.60 -7.40
C MET A 626 -20.21 20.51 -6.36
N ASN A 627 -19.85 20.92 -5.18
CA ASN A 627 -19.91 20.14 -3.95
C ASN A 627 -21.01 20.71 -3.05
N THR A 628 -21.24 20.12 -1.88
CA THR A 628 -22.27 20.57 -0.95
C THR A 628 -22.21 22.08 -0.67
N LYS A 629 -21.00 22.64 -0.49
CA LYS A 629 -20.85 24.10 -0.22
C LYS A 629 -21.19 24.96 -1.42
N SER A 630 -20.75 24.58 -2.62
CA SER A 630 -21.04 25.30 -3.85
C SER A 630 -22.52 25.19 -4.23
N TYR A 631 -23.12 24.02 -4.04
CA TYR A 631 -24.54 23.78 -4.31
C TYR A 631 -25.44 24.66 -3.42
N ILE A 632 -25.18 24.69 -2.11
CA ILE A 632 -25.92 25.54 -1.15
C ILE A 632 -25.77 27.02 -1.48
N LYS A 633 -24.56 27.46 -1.92
CA LYS A 633 -24.31 28.86 -2.27
C LYS A 633 -25.05 29.28 -3.54
N GLU A 634 -25.19 28.41 -4.53
CA GLU A 634 -25.72 28.77 -5.86
C GLU A 634 -27.22 28.48 -5.99
N PHE A 635 -27.73 27.46 -5.35
CA PHE A 635 -29.15 27.05 -5.49
C PHE A 635 -30.00 27.26 -4.24
N GLY A 636 -29.40 27.74 -3.13
CA GLY A 636 -30.12 28.09 -1.91
C GLY A 636 -31.02 26.94 -1.45
N VAL A 637 -30.53 26.04 -0.63
CA VAL A 637 -31.43 25.12 0.07
C VAL A 637 -32.09 25.93 1.17
N GLU A 638 -33.33 26.35 0.94
CA GLU A 638 -34.17 26.84 2.03
C GLU A 638 -34.28 25.75 3.09
N LYS A 639 -34.09 26.18 4.34
CA LYS A 639 -34.12 25.33 5.54
C LYS A 639 -35.47 24.67 5.73
#